data_59f3bb72d470c879faa88bfc71a60231
#
_entry.id   59f3bb72d470c879faa88bfc71a60231
#
_cell.length_a   1.000
_cell.length_b   1.000
_cell.length_c   1.000
_cell.angle_alpha   90.00
_cell.angle_beta   90.00
_cell.angle_gamma   90.00
#
_symmetry.space_group_name_H-M   'P 1'
#
loop_
_entity.id
_entity.type
_entity.pdbx_description
1 polymer ?
#
loop_
_entity_poly.entity_id
_entity_poly.type
_entity_poly.pdbx_seq_one_letter_code
_entity_poly.pdbx_strand_id
1 'polypeptide(L)'
;MKHHLAATLLLLLAPLPATPVLDHPKLLAAQTFWDNRDFGWFDHNIPFLDTPDAELNTTYYYRWELVTKHLTYGSQDTGYLWTEFINRPFWSGAYGGISCPSGHQFYEARWLRNPRYSRDFARYWFRTPGAQPRNYSAWMADSAWATHLVHPNKEFIADLLPDLLKNFEGWSQKSWVPDAGMFWQVGHDDGMEFNIASRQTKDILRGAPSYRPSFNSYMWADAMAISHIAALTGDHKTATEFKTKADALKQQVQTKLWDSKRGFFFPMFRDDETDNEGNVVKKNTLVYQTGKYAGCGKGREEASYVPWSFNLPDAGFEAAWKFLMDPEFFHADFGPTTTERNDPLFLLSPGCCWWSGQSWPFATTQTLKGLANLLQNYQQNHVSRADYYKLLRIYSLSQRKNGQPYIAEALNPFTGSWDGHDGYYRSEHYFHSGFVDLIITGLAGLKVEDSDTLTIDPLAPAEWPYFAMDNIPYRGHLVAIVWDKTGQRYGKGTGLQVLIDGQKAGSAPTLTKISVKLPPAREEPLDKDTRVNHAVNNDGNYYPRLNASHVGVNSSLAFLQDGNTAWYHLNPPLRWTTAGSPNDNDWLMLDLGTPRAVNEVKLYLLDDGVGQPIAAPAEYRLEYATGNDPWKPVPGQARTPEKPAGHLPNIIRFPEIKITKLRVLFKNAPDKKSGMTEIEAWGPDARPYVPASPPAGNLAFNADPRNGYPKASASFSDKFGGVPDKAIDGKIIYRPTPVNRWTSYESPNTSDWLEVDFGGKKRVGRVLLHIFSDGGGVREPKSYVVEGWTGSEWKAVPGQTNDPAKPTGSMINTATFPPVST
;
A
#
# COMPACT_ATOMS: atom_id res chain seq x y z
N MET A 1 39.61 61.56 -11.09
CA MET A 1 39.85 60.17 -10.57
C MET A 1 38.51 59.42 -10.56
N LYS A 2 38.33 58.56 -11.53
CA LYS A 2 37.12 57.73 -11.66
C LYS A 2 37.49 56.32 -11.17
N HIS A 3 36.93 55.89 -10.08
CA HIS A 3 37.06 54.48 -9.61
C HIS A 3 36.02 53.61 -10.33
N HIS A 4 36.49 52.68 -11.13
CA HIS A 4 35.64 51.56 -11.67
C HIS A 4 35.68 50.45 -10.62
N LEU A 5 34.52 50.20 -9.98
CA LEU A 5 34.27 48.94 -9.24
C LEU A 5 33.91 47.85 -10.27
N ALA A 6 34.78 46.88 -10.44
CA ALA A 6 34.45 45.65 -11.14
C ALA A 6 33.69 44.71 -10.18
N ALA A 7 32.39 44.53 -10.42
CA ALA A 7 31.59 43.49 -9.75
C ALA A 7 31.88 42.11 -10.41
N THR A 8 32.62 41.28 -9.72
CA THR A 8 32.85 39.88 -10.12
C THR A 8 31.58 39.09 -9.82
N LEU A 9 30.81 38.78 -10.86
CA LEU A 9 29.64 37.88 -10.80
C LEU A 9 30.18 36.45 -10.62
N LEU A 10 30.16 35.92 -9.38
CA LEU A 10 30.31 34.49 -9.12
C LEU A 10 29.04 33.77 -9.66
N LEU A 11 29.12 33.26 -10.85
CA LEU A 11 28.19 32.25 -11.33
C LEU A 11 28.41 30.99 -10.46
N LEU A 12 27.54 30.76 -9.49
CA LEU A 12 27.37 29.48 -8.84
C LEU A 12 26.83 28.51 -9.91
N LEU A 13 27.75 27.81 -10.59
CA LEU A 13 27.41 26.66 -11.42
C LEU A 13 26.72 25.63 -10.52
N ALA A 14 25.42 25.42 -10.71
CA ALA A 14 24.74 24.27 -10.14
C ALA A 14 25.54 23.02 -10.53
N PRO A 15 25.88 22.13 -9.60
CA PRO A 15 26.61 20.91 -9.94
C PRO A 15 25.79 20.12 -10.96
N LEU A 16 26.44 19.72 -12.05
CA LEU A 16 25.85 18.82 -13.01
C LEU A 16 25.33 17.55 -12.29
N PRO A 17 24.15 17.02 -12.64
CA PRO A 17 23.69 15.77 -12.05
C PRO A 17 24.77 14.70 -12.23
N ALA A 18 25.05 13.95 -11.16
CA ALA A 18 26.04 12.88 -11.21
C ALA A 18 25.66 11.87 -12.31
N THR A 19 26.62 11.52 -13.17
CA THR A 19 26.40 10.49 -14.18
C THR A 19 26.14 9.17 -13.49
N PRO A 20 25.01 8.49 -13.76
CA PRO A 20 24.69 7.20 -13.16
C PRO A 20 25.81 6.17 -13.43
N VAL A 21 25.94 5.20 -12.53
CA VAL A 21 26.85 4.06 -12.70
C VAL A 21 26.27 3.06 -13.69
N LEU A 22 24.94 2.89 -13.64
CA LEU A 22 24.17 1.93 -14.43
C LEU A 22 23.38 2.65 -15.53
N ASP A 23 23.13 1.96 -16.64
CA ASP A 23 22.25 2.41 -17.72
C ASP A 23 20.79 2.08 -17.33
N HIS A 24 20.15 2.98 -16.59
CA HIS A 24 18.79 2.79 -16.07
C HIS A 24 17.77 2.47 -17.16
N PRO A 25 17.66 3.23 -18.26
CA PRO A 25 16.73 2.93 -19.37
C PRO A 25 16.93 1.51 -19.92
N LYS A 26 18.15 1.07 -20.07
CA LYS A 26 18.47 -0.28 -20.57
C LYS A 26 18.03 -1.36 -19.59
N LEU A 27 18.22 -1.16 -18.28
CA LEU A 27 17.81 -2.10 -17.25
C LEU A 27 16.29 -2.23 -17.15
N LEU A 28 15.56 -1.12 -17.26
CA LEU A 28 14.10 -1.12 -17.30
C LEU A 28 13.58 -1.81 -18.58
N ALA A 29 14.13 -1.48 -19.72
CA ALA A 29 13.75 -2.07 -21.02
C ALA A 29 14.07 -3.57 -21.13
N ALA A 30 15.03 -4.09 -20.34
CA ALA A 30 15.34 -5.51 -20.30
C ALA A 30 14.24 -6.36 -19.64
N GLN A 31 13.33 -5.77 -18.88
CA GLN A 31 12.22 -6.47 -18.24
C GLN A 31 10.94 -6.34 -19.07
N THR A 32 10.18 -7.43 -19.18
CA THR A 32 9.01 -7.52 -20.09
C THR A 32 7.67 -7.60 -19.35
N PHE A 33 7.68 -7.58 -18.03
CA PHE A 33 6.48 -7.78 -17.21
C PHE A 33 5.77 -6.48 -16.77
N TRP A 34 6.25 -5.31 -17.20
CA TRP A 34 5.69 -4.03 -16.76
C TRP A 34 4.24 -3.82 -17.18
N ASP A 35 3.35 -3.73 -16.22
CA ASP A 35 2.03 -3.15 -16.41
C ASP A 35 2.10 -1.62 -16.34
N ASN A 36 2.89 -1.08 -15.41
CA ASN A 36 3.20 0.35 -15.33
C ASN A 36 4.42 0.67 -16.22
N ARG A 37 4.20 1.47 -17.25
CA ARG A 37 5.25 1.87 -18.21
C ARG A 37 5.78 3.29 -17.96
N ASP A 38 5.55 3.85 -16.78
CA ASP A 38 6.13 5.15 -16.39
C ASP A 38 7.61 5.01 -16.03
N PHE A 39 8.43 4.70 -17.04
CA PHE A 39 9.87 4.52 -16.85
C PHE A 39 10.57 5.79 -16.36
N GLY A 40 9.99 6.98 -16.63
CA GLY A 40 10.49 8.23 -16.06
C GLY A 40 10.32 8.31 -14.54
N TRP A 41 9.20 7.82 -14.04
CA TRP A 41 8.98 7.72 -12.59
C TRP A 41 9.94 6.71 -11.93
N PHE A 42 10.13 5.54 -12.56
CA PHE A 42 11.07 4.54 -12.04
C PHE A 42 12.50 5.08 -12.06
N ASP A 43 12.97 5.65 -13.17
CA ASP A 43 14.32 6.24 -13.28
C ASP A 43 14.58 7.28 -12.17
N HIS A 44 13.58 8.09 -11.85
CA HIS A 44 13.71 9.12 -10.82
C HIS A 44 13.65 8.57 -9.39
N ASN A 45 12.81 7.56 -9.11
CA ASN A 45 12.43 7.19 -7.75
C ASN A 45 13.09 5.94 -7.21
N ILE A 46 13.52 4.97 -8.02
CA ILE A 46 14.01 3.69 -7.52
C ILE A 46 15.54 3.57 -7.54
N PRO A 47 16.14 2.81 -6.62
CA PRO A 47 17.49 2.29 -6.77
C PRO A 47 17.55 1.25 -7.88
N PHE A 48 18.68 1.19 -8.59
CA PHE A 48 18.92 0.24 -9.66
C PHE A 48 19.90 -0.85 -9.25
N LEU A 49 19.74 -2.04 -9.82
CA LEU A 49 20.53 -3.23 -9.52
C LEU A 49 21.01 -3.90 -10.81
N ASP A 50 22.31 -4.28 -10.84
CA ASP A 50 22.89 -5.19 -11.84
C ASP A 50 23.73 -6.24 -11.12
N THR A 51 23.39 -7.52 -11.29
CA THR A 51 24.13 -8.67 -10.74
C THR A 51 24.32 -9.75 -11.81
N PRO A 52 25.22 -10.74 -11.60
CA PRO A 52 25.32 -11.88 -12.51
C PRO A 52 24.15 -12.86 -12.42
N ASP A 53 23.24 -12.72 -11.44
CA ASP A 53 22.04 -13.54 -11.30
C ASP A 53 20.83 -12.85 -11.94
N ALA A 54 20.48 -13.28 -13.15
CA ALA A 54 19.38 -12.70 -13.90
C ALA A 54 18.01 -12.85 -13.21
N GLU A 55 17.78 -13.96 -12.50
CA GLU A 55 16.51 -14.20 -11.79
C GLU A 55 16.34 -13.26 -10.60
N LEU A 56 17.44 -12.99 -9.89
CA LEU A 56 17.46 -12.02 -8.81
C LEU A 56 17.19 -10.61 -9.33
N ASN A 57 17.81 -10.22 -10.46
CA ASN A 57 17.56 -8.93 -11.10
C ASN A 57 16.08 -8.80 -11.52
N THR A 58 15.51 -9.83 -12.14
CA THR A 58 14.11 -9.83 -12.57
C THR A 58 13.16 -9.66 -11.38
N THR A 59 13.37 -10.39 -10.30
CA THR A 59 12.55 -10.26 -9.08
C THR A 59 12.70 -8.88 -8.46
N TYR A 60 13.92 -8.33 -8.42
CA TYR A 60 14.17 -6.99 -7.89
C TYR A 60 13.34 -5.91 -8.61
N TYR A 61 13.32 -5.90 -9.95
CA TYR A 61 12.51 -4.95 -10.72
C TYR A 61 11.01 -5.24 -10.62
N TYR A 62 10.61 -6.50 -10.55
CA TYR A 62 9.23 -6.87 -10.31
C TYR A 62 8.72 -6.35 -8.94
N ARG A 63 9.56 -6.32 -7.92
CA ARG A 63 9.18 -5.75 -6.61
C ARG A 63 8.87 -4.25 -6.70
N TRP A 64 9.55 -3.52 -7.56
CA TRP A 64 9.21 -2.11 -7.82
C TRP A 64 7.91 -1.94 -8.60
N GLU A 65 7.66 -2.82 -9.57
CA GLU A 65 6.34 -2.90 -10.21
C GLU A 65 5.24 -3.17 -9.17
N LEU A 66 5.47 -4.10 -8.23
CA LEU A 66 4.54 -4.42 -7.14
C LEU A 66 4.27 -3.20 -6.24
N VAL A 67 5.29 -2.44 -5.86
CA VAL A 67 5.14 -1.21 -5.08
C VAL A 67 4.19 -0.23 -5.78
N THR A 68 4.29 -0.07 -7.11
CA THR A 68 3.40 0.84 -7.86
C THR A 68 1.99 0.31 -8.00
N LYS A 69 1.77 -1.02 -8.05
CA LYS A 69 0.43 -1.62 -8.11
C LYS A 69 -0.41 -1.33 -6.85
N HIS A 70 0.26 -1.13 -5.72
CA HIS A 70 -0.37 -0.95 -4.41
C HIS A 70 -0.33 0.48 -3.89
N LEU A 71 0.42 1.37 -4.56
CA LEU A 71 0.44 2.79 -4.22
C LEU A 71 -0.92 3.41 -4.56
N THR A 72 -1.55 4.00 -3.56
CA THR A 72 -2.86 4.66 -3.72
C THR A 72 -2.84 6.03 -3.05
N TYR A 73 -3.67 6.96 -3.55
CA TYR A 73 -3.89 8.27 -2.95
C TYR A 73 -5.23 8.28 -2.22
N GLY A 74 -5.21 8.25 -0.89
CA GLY A 74 -6.41 8.05 -0.06
C GLY A 74 -7.41 9.21 -0.12
N SER A 75 -6.95 10.39 0.28
CA SER A 75 -7.72 11.64 0.23
C SER A 75 -6.76 12.84 0.23
N GLN A 76 -7.32 14.04 0.08
CA GLN A 76 -6.54 15.29 0.12
C GLN A 76 -5.84 15.49 1.48
N ASP A 77 -6.43 15.03 2.56
CA ASP A 77 -5.83 15.10 3.91
C ASP A 77 -4.87 13.95 4.19
N THR A 78 -5.18 12.74 3.71
CA THR A 78 -4.38 11.55 3.94
C THR A 78 -3.10 11.53 3.10
N GLY A 79 -3.20 11.87 1.81
CA GLY A 79 -2.12 11.64 0.85
C GLY A 79 -1.98 10.17 0.47
N TYR A 80 -0.73 9.70 0.32
CA TYR A 80 -0.41 8.36 -0.16
C TYR A 80 -0.44 7.29 0.94
N LEU A 81 -0.82 6.07 0.53
CA LEU A 81 -0.70 4.85 1.33
C LEU A 81 -0.44 3.65 0.41
N TRP A 82 -0.04 2.51 1.00
CA TRP A 82 0.02 1.22 0.32
C TRP A 82 -1.11 0.31 0.79
N THR A 83 -1.70 -0.41 -0.15
CA THR A 83 -2.66 -1.47 0.12
C THR A 83 -1.96 -2.83 0.15
N GLU A 84 -2.55 -3.81 0.77
CA GLU A 84 -2.08 -5.20 0.74
C GLU A 84 -2.59 -5.92 -0.50
N PHE A 85 -3.86 -5.67 -0.86
CA PHE A 85 -4.54 -6.18 -2.05
C PHE A 85 -4.70 -5.07 -3.09
N ILE A 86 -4.62 -5.41 -4.37
CA ILE A 86 -4.99 -4.48 -5.45
C ILE A 86 -6.49 -4.15 -5.36
N ASN A 87 -7.34 -5.18 -5.18
CA ASN A 87 -8.76 -5.00 -4.92
C ASN A 87 -9.00 -4.97 -3.40
N ARG A 88 -9.41 -3.83 -2.87
CA ARG A 88 -9.61 -3.58 -1.44
C ARG A 88 -10.65 -4.52 -0.84
N PRO A 89 -10.30 -5.42 0.09
CA PRO A 89 -11.26 -6.31 0.72
C PRO A 89 -12.14 -5.56 1.74
N PHE A 90 -13.31 -6.13 2.05
CA PHE A 90 -14.28 -5.50 2.94
C PHE A 90 -13.79 -5.35 4.40
N TRP A 91 -12.79 -6.16 4.80
CA TRP A 91 -12.19 -6.10 6.15
C TRP A 91 -11.00 -5.13 6.24
N SER A 92 -10.59 -4.50 5.15
CA SER A 92 -9.54 -3.49 5.19
C SER A 92 -10.02 -2.23 5.90
N GLY A 93 -9.08 -1.47 6.45
CA GLY A 93 -9.30 -0.13 6.95
C GLY A 93 -9.59 0.88 5.84
N ALA A 94 -9.62 2.15 6.19
CA ALA A 94 -9.84 3.24 5.25
C ALA A 94 -8.92 3.09 4.02
N TYR A 95 -9.47 3.28 2.85
CA TYR A 95 -8.79 3.27 1.54
C TYR A 95 -8.04 1.98 1.20
N GLY A 96 -8.33 0.88 1.91
CA GLY A 96 -7.72 -0.42 1.67
C GLY A 96 -6.48 -0.74 2.50
N GLY A 97 -6.13 0.11 3.47
CA GLY A 97 -4.98 -0.15 4.36
C GLY A 97 -5.25 -1.31 5.33
N ILE A 98 -4.27 -2.20 5.47
CA ILE A 98 -4.27 -3.31 6.44
C ILE A 98 -2.97 -3.24 7.22
N SER A 99 -3.05 -3.29 8.56
CA SER A 99 -1.86 -3.05 9.41
C SER A 99 -0.84 -4.20 9.41
N CYS A 100 -1.27 -5.43 9.09
CA CYS A 100 -0.40 -6.60 9.07
C CYS A 100 0.89 -6.40 8.24
N PRO A 101 0.81 -6.04 6.93
CA PRO A 101 1.99 -5.89 6.09
C PRO A 101 2.70 -4.54 6.20
N SER A 102 2.15 -3.58 6.96
CA SER A 102 2.60 -2.18 6.92
C SER A 102 4.10 -2.01 7.17
N GLY A 103 4.67 -2.78 8.09
CA GLY A 103 6.10 -2.74 8.36
C GLY A 103 6.94 -3.16 7.15
N HIS A 104 6.55 -4.22 6.43
CA HIS A 104 7.21 -4.62 5.18
C HIS A 104 7.08 -3.56 4.10
N GLN A 105 5.89 -2.95 3.97
CA GLN A 105 5.64 -1.88 3.01
C GLN A 105 6.50 -0.65 3.28
N PHE A 106 6.68 -0.26 4.56
CA PHE A 106 7.60 0.82 4.94
C PHE A 106 9.05 0.49 4.60
N TYR A 107 9.52 -0.71 4.94
CA TYR A 107 10.90 -1.11 4.69
C TYR A 107 11.23 -1.21 3.20
N GLU A 108 10.27 -1.64 2.38
CA GLU A 108 10.41 -1.65 0.93
C GLU A 108 10.40 -0.22 0.36
N ALA A 109 9.42 0.59 0.75
CA ALA A 109 9.16 1.91 0.18
C ALA A 109 10.09 3.03 0.70
N ARG A 110 10.78 2.83 1.84
CA ARG A 110 11.77 3.82 2.34
C ARG A 110 12.91 4.09 1.36
N TRP A 111 13.09 3.19 0.39
CA TRP A 111 14.10 3.33 -0.67
C TRP A 111 13.61 4.11 -1.89
N LEU A 112 12.36 4.57 -1.92
CA LEU A 112 11.89 5.54 -2.91
C LEU A 112 12.54 6.90 -2.63
N ARG A 113 13.02 7.55 -3.67
CA ARG A 113 13.68 8.86 -3.54
C ARG A 113 12.75 9.94 -3.02
N ASN A 114 11.46 9.91 -3.37
CA ASN A 114 10.47 10.84 -2.84
C ASN A 114 9.95 10.37 -1.47
N PRO A 115 10.36 11.02 -0.36
CA PRO A 115 9.97 10.62 0.99
C PRO A 115 8.49 10.89 1.32
N ARG A 116 7.79 11.67 0.49
CA ARG A 116 6.36 11.99 0.68
C ARG A 116 5.52 10.73 0.79
N TYR A 117 5.79 9.71 -0.03
CA TYR A 117 5.04 8.45 -0.02
C TYR A 117 5.04 7.80 1.37
N SER A 118 6.21 7.60 1.96
CA SER A 118 6.34 6.98 3.28
C SER A 118 5.87 7.91 4.42
N ARG A 119 6.01 9.22 4.29
CA ARG A 119 5.54 10.19 5.30
C ARG A 119 4.02 10.30 5.33
N ASP A 120 3.38 10.36 4.16
CA ASP A 120 1.91 10.33 4.08
C ASP A 120 1.38 9.01 4.64
N PHE A 121 2.04 7.87 4.33
CA PHE A 121 1.66 6.56 4.86
C PHE A 121 1.81 6.47 6.39
N ALA A 122 2.84 7.08 6.98
CA ALA A 122 2.96 7.16 8.43
C ALA A 122 1.81 7.97 9.06
N ARG A 123 1.45 9.12 8.48
CA ARG A 123 0.31 9.91 8.95
C ARG A 123 -1.03 9.20 8.76
N TYR A 124 -1.19 8.45 7.68
CA TYR A 124 -2.39 7.68 7.39
C TYR A 124 -2.80 6.82 8.59
N TRP A 125 -1.86 6.05 9.16
CA TRP A 125 -2.16 5.11 10.24
C TRP A 125 -2.75 5.75 11.48
N PHE A 126 -2.36 6.98 11.79
CA PHE A 126 -2.72 7.61 13.06
C PHE A 126 -3.74 8.73 12.93
N ARG A 127 -3.83 9.34 11.75
CA ARG A 127 -4.63 10.57 11.54
C ARG A 127 -5.79 10.38 10.57
N THR A 128 -5.85 9.26 9.85
CA THR A 128 -6.98 8.98 8.96
C THR A 128 -8.06 8.21 9.70
N PRO A 129 -9.31 8.73 9.74
CA PRO A 129 -10.42 7.99 10.34
C PRO A 129 -10.61 6.63 9.67
N GLY A 130 -10.68 5.55 10.49
CA GLY A 130 -10.84 4.19 9.99
C GLY A 130 -9.57 3.48 9.53
N ALA A 131 -8.38 4.04 9.74
CA ALA A 131 -7.10 3.39 9.37
C ALA A 131 -6.78 2.09 10.12
N GLN A 132 -7.25 1.92 11.36
CA GLN A 132 -7.12 0.69 12.16
C GLN A 132 -5.68 0.22 12.42
N PRO A 133 -4.77 1.02 13.00
CA PRO A 133 -3.35 0.68 13.15
C PRO A 133 -3.09 -0.50 14.12
N ARG A 134 -4.08 -0.94 14.89
CA ARG A 134 -4.01 -2.04 15.85
C ARG A 134 -5.00 -3.17 15.55
N ASN A 135 -5.41 -3.31 14.31
CA ASN A 135 -6.22 -4.46 13.89
C ASN A 135 -5.37 -5.73 13.88
N TYR A 136 -4.18 -5.65 13.32
CA TYR A 136 -3.14 -6.69 13.34
C TYR A 136 -1.88 -6.17 14.03
N SER A 137 -1.05 -7.10 14.54
CA SER A 137 0.29 -6.80 15.03
C SER A 137 1.15 -6.14 13.95
N ALA A 138 1.83 -5.05 14.29
CA ALA A 138 2.74 -4.35 13.38
C ALA A 138 3.78 -3.53 14.16
N TRP A 139 4.92 -3.23 13.53
CA TRP A 139 6.03 -2.45 14.11
C TRP A 139 6.05 -1.04 13.52
N MET A 140 5.03 -0.25 13.90
CA MET A 140 4.75 1.06 13.28
C MET A 140 5.76 2.14 13.65
N ALA A 141 6.16 2.22 14.92
CA ALA A 141 7.12 3.22 15.36
C ALA A 141 8.53 2.92 14.83
N ASP A 142 8.93 1.66 14.82
CA ASP A 142 10.18 1.22 14.20
C ASP A 142 10.20 1.52 12.71
N SER A 143 9.10 1.29 12.00
CA SER A 143 8.95 1.60 10.56
C SER A 143 9.09 3.11 10.27
N ALA A 144 8.48 3.96 11.10
CA ALA A 144 8.62 5.41 10.98
C ALA A 144 10.07 5.86 11.25
N TRP A 145 10.72 5.28 12.25
CA TRP A 145 12.13 5.51 12.55
C TRP A 145 13.03 5.01 11.42
N ALA A 146 12.79 3.80 10.90
CA ALA A 146 13.54 3.24 9.78
C ALA A 146 13.45 4.10 8.50
N THR A 147 12.30 4.74 8.26
CA THR A 147 12.12 5.73 7.18
C THR A 147 12.92 7.02 7.47
N HIS A 148 12.89 7.50 8.73
CA HIS A 148 13.66 8.67 9.15
C HIS A 148 15.18 8.46 8.98
N LEU A 149 15.67 7.26 9.23
CA LEU A 149 17.10 6.95 9.07
C LEU A 149 17.56 7.06 7.61
N VAL A 150 16.68 6.78 6.64
CA VAL A 150 16.98 6.95 5.20
C VAL A 150 16.76 8.40 4.76
N HIS A 151 15.63 8.99 5.19
CA HIS A 151 15.21 10.36 4.85
C HIS A 151 15.05 11.23 6.10
N PRO A 152 16.14 11.68 6.72
CA PRO A 152 16.07 12.45 7.96
C PRO A 152 15.19 13.69 7.83
N ASN A 153 14.18 13.80 8.69
CA ASN A 153 13.40 15.01 8.88
C ASN A 153 12.95 15.09 10.33
N LYS A 154 13.67 15.91 11.10
CA LYS A 154 13.44 16.05 12.55
C LYS A 154 12.06 16.63 12.86
N GLU A 155 11.57 17.57 12.06
CA GLU A 155 10.26 18.20 12.28
C GLU A 155 9.14 17.17 12.07
N PHE A 156 9.21 16.39 10.99
CA PHE A 156 8.23 15.35 10.70
C PHE A 156 8.16 14.28 11.79
N ILE A 157 9.32 13.74 12.22
CA ILE A 157 9.32 12.65 13.20
C ILE A 157 8.93 13.15 14.61
N ALA A 158 9.24 14.41 14.93
CA ALA A 158 8.78 15.07 16.15
C ALA A 158 7.26 15.27 16.16
N ASP A 159 6.69 15.71 15.02
CA ASP A 159 5.24 15.85 14.84
C ASP A 159 4.48 14.50 14.98
N LEU A 160 5.15 13.40 14.64
CA LEU A 160 4.57 12.06 14.71
C LEU A 160 4.69 11.42 16.12
N LEU A 161 5.61 11.85 16.95
CA LEU A 161 5.89 11.22 18.25
C LEU A 161 4.65 11.07 19.17
N PRO A 162 3.76 12.08 19.31
CA PRO A 162 2.52 11.91 20.09
C PRO A 162 1.61 10.79 19.57
N ASP A 163 1.55 10.60 18.27
CA ASP A 163 0.74 9.54 17.65
C ASP A 163 1.33 8.16 17.95
N LEU A 164 2.67 8.03 17.87
CA LEU A 164 3.39 6.79 18.19
C LEU A 164 3.22 6.40 19.67
N LEU A 165 3.31 7.37 20.59
CA LEU A 165 3.05 7.18 22.02
C LEU A 165 1.62 6.68 22.26
N LYS A 166 0.64 7.33 21.63
CA LYS A 166 -0.78 6.93 21.72
C LYS A 166 -1.01 5.53 21.15
N ASN A 167 -0.35 5.18 20.06
CA ASN A 167 -0.45 3.84 19.48
C ASN A 167 0.12 2.77 20.42
N PHE A 168 1.31 3.02 20.98
CA PHE A 168 1.94 2.10 21.95
C PHE A 168 1.08 1.94 23.20
N GLU A 169 0.54 3.03 23.74
CA GLU A 169 -0.40 2.99 24.87
C GLU A 169 -1.66 2.19 24.53
N GLY A 170 -2.22 2.36 23.35
CA GLY A 170 -3.37 1.58 22.89
C GLY A 170 -3.09 0.08 22.82
N TRP A 171 -1.88 -0.34 22.46
CA TRP A 171 -1.44 -1.74 22.56
C TRP A 171 -1.27 -2.16 24.02
N SER A 172 -0.73 -1.29 24.90
CA SER A 172 -0.58 -1.59 26.32
C SER A 172 -1.93 -1.84 26.98
N GLN A 173 -2.92 -1.03 26.66
CA GLN A 173 -4.30 -1.23 27.19
C GLN A 173 -4.96 -2.51 26.66
N LYS A 174 -4.68 -2.88 25.40
CA LYS A 174 -5.27 -4.08 24.76
C LYS A 174 -4.60 -5.38 25.20
N SER A 175 -3.27 -5.39 25.33
CA SER A 175 -2.50 -6.63 25.26
C SER A 175 -1.39 -6.78 26.33
N TRP A 176 -1.09 -5.74 27.11
CA TRP A 176 -0.05 -5.83 28.16
C TRP A 176 -0.53 -6.60 29.38
N VAL A 177 0.30 -7.52 29.89
CA VAL A 177 0.05 -8.26 31.12
C VAL A 177 1.17 -7.95 32.12
N PRO A 178 0.91 -7.17 33.19
CA PRO A 178 1.93 -6.70 34.13
C PRO A 178 2.72 -7.84 34.79
N ASP A 179 2.05 -8.90 35.24
CA ASP A 179 2.67 -10.04 35.90
C ASP A 179 3.58 -10.87 34.99
N ALA A 180 3.26 -10.90 33.69
CA ALA A 180 4.11 -11.53 32.69
C ALA A 180 5.22 -10.62 32.23
N GLY A 181 5.02 -9.30 32.27
CA GLY A 181 5.89 -8.28 31.70
C GLY A 181 6.00 -8.36 30.16
N MET A 182 4.93 -8.81 29.49
CA MET A 182 4.89 -9.06 28.06
C MET A 182 3.52 -8.71 27.45
N PHE A 183 3.50 -8.53 26.14
CA PHE A 183 2.29 -8.38 25.35
C PHE A 183 1.80 -9.75 24.85
N TRP A 184 0.50 -9.98 24.89
CA TRP A 184 -0.12 -11.18 24.33
C TRP A 184 -0.83 -10.88 23.01
N GLN A 185 -0.97 -11.91 22.17
CA GLN A 185 -1.74 -11.87 20.93
C GLN A 185 -2.29 -13.26 20.60
N VAL A 186 -3.35 -13.32 19.80
CA VAL A 186 -3.81 -14.58 19.16
C VAL A 186 -3.16 -14.74 17.79
N GLY A 187 -3.12 -15.96 17.27
CA GLY A 187 -2.52 -16.23 15.96
C GLY A 187 -3.14 -15.40 14.85
N HIS A 188 -4.47 -15.34 14.77
CA HIS A 188 -5.21 -14.57 13.77
C HIS A 188 -4.82 -13.08 13.77
N ASP A 189 -4.85 -12.41 14.93
CA ASP A 189 -4.56 -10.98 15.00
C ASP A 189 -3.04 -10.67 14.87
N ASP A 190 -2.20 -11.71 14.93
CA ASP A 190 -0.76 -11.63 14.60
C ASP A 190 -0.49 -11.90 13.10
N GLY A 191 -1.56 -12.14 12.31
CA GLY A 191 -1.49 -12.48 10.89
C GLY A 191 -0.93 -13.87 10.64
N MET A 192 -1.08 -14.79 11.58
CA MET A 192 -0.51 -16.15 11.57
C MET A 192 -1.56 -17.19 11.99
N GLU A 193 -2.62 -17.29 11.20
CA GLU A 193 -3.74 -18.20 11.45
C GLU A 193 -3.30 -19.67 11.39
N PHE A 194 -3.99 -20.51 12.11
CA PHE A 194 -3.75 -21.98 12.15
C PHE A 194 -2.32 -22.39 12.48
N ASN A 195 -1.56 -21.53 13.17
CA ASN A 195 -0.22 -21.87 13.66
C ASN A 195 -0.25 -22.97 14.75
N ILE A 196 0.90 -23.43 15.22
CA ILE A 196 1.00 -24.51 16.22
C ILE A 196 0.23 -24.17 17.50
N ALA A 197 0.37 -22.98 18.06
CA ALA A 197 -0.33 -22.59 19.28
C ALA A 197 -1.85 -22.53 19.03
N SER A 198 -2.30 -21.99 17.89
CA SER A 198 -3.71 -21.91 17.51
C SER A 198 -4.36 -23.28 17.43
N ARG A 199 -3.65 -24.26 16.89
CA ARG A 199 -4.19 -25.63 16.66
C ARG A 199 -4.23 -26.49 17.92
N GLN A 200 -3.89 -25.94 19.07
CA GLN A 200 -4.05 -26.56 20.40
C GLN A 200 -5.24 -25.98 21.17
N THR A 201 -6.18 -25.32 20.51
CA THR A 201 -7.39 -24.72 21.07
C THR A 201 -8.63 -25.19 20.29
N LYS A 202 -9.83 -24.87 20.80
CA LYS A 202 -11.10 -25.14 20.08
C LYS A 202 -11.28 -24.25 18.85
N ASP A 203 -10.93 -22.97 18.96
CA ASP A 203 -10.97 -22.03 17.84
C ASP A 203 -9.60 -21.98 17.17
N ILE A 204 -9.34 -22.92 16.29
CA ILE A 204 -8.06 -23.05 15.60
C ILE A 204 -7.76 -21.90 14.62
N LEU A 205 -8.79 -21.15 14.17
CA LEU A 205 -8.63 -19.98 13.31
C LEU A 205 -8.11 -18.79 14.14
N ARG A 206 -8.85 -18.42 15.19
CA ARG A 206 -8.47 -17.31 16.07
C ARG A 206 -7.21 -17.63 16.86
N GLY A 207 -7.16 -18.80 17.45
CA GLY A 207 -6.04 -19.32 18.22
C GLY A 207 -5.99 -18.89 19.68
N ALA A 208 -5.05 -19.50 20.43
CA ALA A 208 -4.82 -19.25 21.84
C ALA A 208 -4.21 -17.86 22.09
N PRO A 209 -4.71 -17.11 23.09
CA PRO A 209 -3.98 -15.98 23.65
C PRO A 209 -2.60 -16.45 24.16
N SER A 210 -1.53 -15.90 23.57
CA SER A 210 -0.17 -16.31 23.88
C SER A 210 0.81 -15.15 23.84
N TYR A 211 1.88 -15.24 24.62
CA TYR A 211 3.04 -14.34 24.51
C TYR A 211 3.90 -14.86 23.36
N ARG A 212 3.85 -14.13 22.24
CA ARG A 212 4.47 -14.55 21.00
C ARG A 212 5.83 -13.87 20.78
N PRO A 213 6.87 -14.60 20.33
CA PRO A 213 8.17 -13.99 20.00
C PRO A 213 8.06 -12.87 18.97
N SER A 214 7.20 -13.04 17.95
CA SER A 214 6.91 -12.04 16.91
C SER A 214 6.40 -10.73 17.50
N PHE A 215 5.23 -10.75 18.14
CA PHE A 215 4.58 -9.54 18.64
C PHE A 215 5.40 -8.81 19.71
N ASN A 216 6.04 -9.55 20.62
CA ASN A 216 6.90 -8.93 21.64
C ASN A 216 8.16 -8.30 21.03
N SER A 217 8.66 -8.83 19.90
CA SER A 217 9.76 -8.19 19.15
C SER A 217 9.30 -6.90 18.46
N TYR A 218 8.07 -6.86 17.90
CA TYR A 218 7.50 -5.64 17.34
C TYR A 218 7.35 -4.55 18.41
N MET A 219 6.81 -4.89 19.56
CA MET A 219 6.63 -3.95 20.67
C MET A 219 7.97 -3.48 21.27
N TRP A 220 8.98 -4.35 21.27
CA TRP A 220 10.34 -3.97 21.65
C TRP A 220 10.95 -2.97 20.67
N ALA A 221 10.84 -3.26 19.36
CA ALA A 221 11.35 -2.40 18.32
C ALA A 221 10.65 -1.02 18.34
N ASP A 222 9.33 -1.01 18.52
CA ASP A 222 8.54 0.22 18.67
C ASP A 222 8.97 1.03 19.91
N ALA A 223 9.21 0.37 21.06
CA ALA A 223 9.70 1.07 22.25
C ALA A 223 11.10 1.66 22.03
N MET A 224 12.00 0.94 21.39
CA MET A 224 13.33 1.45 21.03
C MET A 224 13.24 2.64 20.07
N ALA A 225 12.40 2.54 19.04
CA ALA A 225 12.19 3.64 18.09
C ALA A 225 11.63 4.90 18.77
N ILE A 226 10.64 4.77 19.63
CA ILE A 226 10.10 5.89 20.43
C ILE A 226 11.19 6.49 21.31
N SER A 227 12.02 5.66 21.95
CA SER A 227 13.17 6.15 22.74
C SER A 227 14.13 6.98 21.91
N HIS A 228 14.50 6.51 20.71
CA HIS A 228 15.39 7.23 19.80
C HIS A 228 14.78 8.54 19.30
N ILE A 229 13.51 8.53 18.90
CA ILE A 229 12.78 9.72 18.44
C ILE A 229 12.68 10.76 19.57
N ALA A 230 12.33 10.33 20.78
CA ALA A 230 12.25 11.20 21.94
C ALA A 230 13.62 11.83 22.29
N ALA A 231 14.70 11.04 22.25
CA ALA A 231 16.05 11.55 22.46
C ALA A 231 16.45 12.58 21.39
N LEU A 232 16.16 12.29 20.11
CA LEU A 232 16.42 13.21 18.99
C LEU A 232 15.66 14.55 19.15
N THR A 233 14.46 14.52 19.72
CA THR A 233 13.62 15.71 19.94
C THR A 233 13.92 16.43 21.26
N GLY A 234 14.76 15.86 22.13
CA GLY A 234 15.15 16.41 23.42
C GLY A 234 14.23 16.03 24.59
N ASP A 235 13.27 15.15 24.37
CA ASP A 235 12.43 14.59 25.44
C ASP A 235 13.14 13.40 26.13
N HIS A 236 14.14 13.74 26.94
CA HIS A 236 14.97 12.74 27.63
C HIS A 236 14.18 11.89 28.64
N LYS A 237 13.06 12.39 29.18
CA LYS A 237 12.20 11.63 30.09
C LYS A 237 11.54 10.48 29.35
N THR A 238 10.84 10.76 28.26
CA THR A 238 10.22 9.74 27.40
C THR A 238 11.27 8.79 26.83
N ALA A 239 12.42 9.29 26.38
CA ALA A 239 13.52 8.48 25.88
C ALA A 239 13.97 7.43 26.91
N THR A 240 14.21 7.85 28.15
CA THR A 240 14.63 6.96 29.25
C THR A 240 13.54 5.96 29.62
N GLU A 241 12.29 6.43 29.71
CA GLU A 241 11.13 5.58 30.02
C GLU A 241 10.99 4.44 29.01
N PHE A 242 11.01 4.76 27.71
CA PHE A 242 10.83 3.76 26.67
C PHE A 242 12.03 2.83 26.49
N LYS A 243 13.24 3.32 26.71
CA LYS A 243 14.43 2.46 26.80
C LYS A 243 14.29 1.43 27.93
N THR A 244 13.83 1.87 29.09
CA THR A 244 13.62 0.98 30.25
C THR A 244 12.53 -0.07 29.95
N LYS A 245 11.43 0.33 29.29
CA LYS A 245 10.38 -0.62 28.85
C LYS A 245 10.93 -1.65 27.86
N ALA A 246 11.72 -1.19 26.89
CA ALA A 246 12.36 -2.06 25.90
C ALA A 246 13.32 -3.06 26.58
N ASP A 247 14.20 -2.60 27.48
CA ASP A 247 15.16 -3.46 28.18
C ASP A 247 14.43 -4.53 29.03
N ALA A 248 13.38 -4.14 29.75
CA ALA A 248 12.57 -5.07 30.52
C ALA A 248 11.89 -6.10 29.62
N LEU A 249 11.29 -5.68 28.49
CA LEU A 249 10.62 -6.59 27.56
C LEU A 249 11.60 -7.56 26.91
N LYS A 250 12.77 -7.08 26.48
CA LYS A 250 13.87 -7.92 25.98
C LYS A 250 14.23 -9.04 26.97
N GLN A 251 14.40 -8.68 28.24
CA GLN A 251 14.71 -9.64 29.29
C GLN A 251 13.61 -10.72 29.42
N GLN A 252 12.32 -10.34 29.35
CA GLN A 252 11.23 -11.31 29.42
C GLN A 252 11.20 -12.24 28.20
N VAL A 253 11.38 -11.71 26.99
CA VAL A 253 11.45 -12.52 25.76
C VAL A 253 12.57 -13.55 25.88
N GLN A 254 13.77 -13.13 26.26
CA GLN A 254 14.94 -14.01 26.33
C GLN A 254 14.83 -15.08 27.43
N THR A 255 14.19 -14.75 28.56
CA THR A 255 14.14 -15.68 29.70
C THR A 255 12.91 -16.59 29.70
N LYS A 256 11.75 -16.10 29.19
CA LYS A 256 10.50 -16.85 29.27
C LYS A 256 10.11 -17.56 27.98
N LEU A 257 10.51 -17.02 26.82
CA LEU A 257 10.12 -17.59 25.53
C LEU A 257 11.22 -18.48 24.91
N TRP A 258 12.44 -18.47 25.45
CA TRP A 258 13.51 -19.35 25.03
C TRP A 258 13.46 -20.70 25.75
N ASP A 259 13.46 -21.78 24.97
CA ASP A 259 13.62 -23.12 25.48
C ASP A 259 15.06 -23.61 25.20
N SER A 260 15.89 -23.66 26.25
CA SER A 260 17.31 -24.04 26.11
C SER A 260 17.52 -25.49 25.67
N LYS A 261 16.59 -26.40 25.95
CA LYS A 261 16.68 -27.82 25.53
C LYS A 261 16.40 -27.96 24.04
N ARG A 262 15.40 -27.22 23.55
CA ARG A 262 15.03 -27.23 22.14
C ARG A 262 15.82 -26.21 21.32
N GLY A 263 16.54 -25.28 21.96
CA GLY A 263 17.40 -24.28 21.34
C GLY A 263 16.66 -23.31 20.42
N PHE A 264 15.46 -22.84 20.85
CA PHE A 264 14.60 -21.99 20.01
C PHE A 264 13.66 -21.15 20.85
N PHE A 265 13.09 -20.08 20.27
CA PHE A 265 11.99 -19.32 20.86
C PHE A 265 10.64 -19.96 20.55
N PHE A 266 9.72 -19.94 21.52
CA PHE A 266 8.38 -20.52 21.42
C PHE A 266 7.32 -19.58 21.97
N PRO A 267 6.10 -19.57 21.42
CA PRO A 267 4.95 -18.97 22.09
C PRO A 267 4.69 -19.62 23.45
N MET A 268 4.34 -18.79 24.43
CA MET A 268 3.92 -19.22 25.78
C MET A 268 2.44 -18.91 25.98
N PHE A 269 1.64 -19.91 26.38
CA PHE A 269 0.20 -19.74 26.58
C PHE A 269 -0.07 -18.78 27.73
N ARG A 270 -0.95 -17.79 27.52
CA ARG A 270 -1.40 -16.84 28.53
C ARG A 270 -2.40 -17.48 29.49
N ASP A 271 -3.33 -18.26 28.96
CA ASP A 271 -4.44 -18.89 29.67
C ASP A 271 -4.38 -20.40 29.53
N ASP A 272 -5.14 -21.13 30.39
CA ASP A 272 -5.43 -22.54 30.12
C ASP A 272 -6.35 -22.64 28.91
N GLU A 273 -5.97 -23.47 27.94
CA GLU A 273 -6.75 -23.70 26.72
C GLU A 273 -7.06 -25.17 26.56
N THR A 274 -8.18 -25.48 25.93
CA THR A 274 -8.61 -26.86 25.68
C THR A 274 -8.85 -27.07 24.18
N ASP A 275 -8.29 -28.12 23.61
CA ASP A 275 -8.55 -28.47 22.21
C ASP A 275 -9.89 -29.20 22.02
N ASN A 276 -10.24 -29.55 20.78
CA ASN A 276 -11.49 -30.22 20.45
C ASN A 276 -11.56 -31.69 20.93
N GLU A 277 -10.44 -32.25 21.34
CA GLU A 277 -10.34 -33.61 21.93
C GLU A 277 -10.36 -33.60 23.45
N GLY A 278 -10.37 -32.43 24.11
CA GLY A 278 -10.36 -32.30 25.55
C GLY A 278 -8.97 -32.23 26.20
N ASN A 279 -7.89 -32.19 25.43
CA ASN A 279 -6.54 -32.00 25.96
C ASN A 279 -6.35 -30.55 26.41
N VAL A 280 -5.69 -30.35 27.54
CA VAL A 280 -5.52 -29.03 28.14
C VAL A 280 -4.05 -28.59 28.07
N VAL A 281 -3.78 -27.49 27.40
CA VAL A 281 -2.53 -26.74 27.56
C VAL A 281 -2.65 -25.78 28.72
N LYS A 282 -1.60 -25.65 29.51
CA LYS A 282 -1.60 -24.85 30.75
C LYS A 282 -1.00 -23.47 30.51
N LYS A 283 -1.57 -22.46 31.16
CA LYS A 283 -1.01 -21.12 31.22
C LYS A 283 0.46 -21.13 31.67
N ASN A 284 1.22 -20.16 31.16
CA ASN A 284 2.65 -20.00 31.49
C ASN A 284 3.51 -21.20 31.05
N THR A 285 3.05 -22.03 30.13
CA THR A 285 3.85 -23.09 29.50
C THR A 285 4.10 -22.77 28.02
N LEU A 286 5.30 -23.11 27.53
CA LEU A 286 5.63 -23.01 26.12
C LEU A 286 4.89 -24.09 25.31
N VAL A 287 4.73 -23.87 24.05
CA VAL A 287 4.20 -24.86 23.08
C VAL A 287 4.84 -26.23 23.34
N TYR A 288 4.02 -27.27 23.46
CA TYR A 288 4.39 -28.68 23.72
C TYR A 288 5.01 -28.97 25.09
N GLN A 289 5.01 -28.06 26.04
CA GLN A 289 5.32 -28.39 27.43
C GLN A 289 4.13 -29.07 28.14
N THR A 290 2.90 -28.77 27.71
CA THR A 290 1.66 -29.37 28.21
C THR A 290 0.72 -29.70 27.03
N GLY A 291 -0.44 -30.30 27.29
CA GLY A 291 -1.44 -30.66 26.29
C GLY A 291 -1.14 -31.99 25.57
N LYS A 292 -1.79 -32.21 24.43
CA LYS A 292 -1.70 -33.45 23.63
C LYS A 292 -0.27 -33.85 23.27
N TYR A 293 0.57 -32.88 23.01
CA TYR A 293 1.95 -33.09 22.53
C TYR A 293 2.98 -32.83 23.65
N ALA A 294 2.61 -32.94 24.91
CA ALA A 294 3.49 -32.68 26.02
C ALA A 294 4.77 -33.51 25.94
N GLY A 295 5.93 -32.86 26.08
CA GLY A 295 7.24 -33.48 25.98
C GLY A 295 7.78 -33.70 24.55
N CYS A 296 7.01 -33.31 23.52
CA CYS A 296 7.52 -33.31 22.15
C CYS A 296 8.68 -32.30 21.97
N GLY A 297 9.81 -32.76 21.42
CA GLY A 297 10.98 -31.94 21.17
C GLY A 297 10.87 -30.99 19.98
N LYS A 298 9.68 -30.92 19.36
CA LYS A 298 9.34 -30.14 18.18
C LYS A 298 8.61 -28.82 18.56
N GLY A 299 7.87 -28.24 17.63
CA GLY A 299 7.05 -27.06 17.84
C GLY A 299 7.70 -25.76 17.38
N ARG A 300 8.79 -25.82 16.59
CA ARG A 300 9.46 -24.63 16.05
C ARG A 300 8.67 -24.05 14.89
N GLU A 301 8.50 -22.73 14.91
CA GLU A 301 7.84 -21.96 13.86
C GLU A 301 8.83 -20.92 13.28
N GLU A 302 8.85 -20.74 11.95
CA GLU A 302 9.72 -19.77 11.26
C GLU A 302 9.60 -18.37 11.84
N ALA A 303 8.38 -17.95 12.23
CA ALA A 303 8.12 -16.66 12.86
C ALA A 303 8.92 -16.39 14.14
N SER A 304 9.50 -17.43 14.74
CA SER A 304 10.36 -17.26 15.91
C SER A 304 11.79 -16.83 15.60
N TYR A 305 12.15 -16.61 14.30
CA TYR A 305 13.36 -15.87 13.89
C TYR A 305 13.17 -14.35 13.93
N VAL A 306 11.95 -13.85 14.07
CA VAL A 306 11.62 -12.41 14.10
C VAL A 306 12.44 -11.61 15.13
N PRO A 307 12.80 -12.09 16.33
CA PRO A 307 13.64 -11.32 17.24
C PRO A 307 14.94 -10.80 16.62
N TRP A 308 15.59 -11.57 15.72
CA TRP A 308 16.80 -11.14 15.02
C TRP A 308 16.55 -10.11 13.92
N SER A 309 15.32 -10.00 13.40
CA SER A 309 15.00 -8.95 12.41
C SER A 309 15.19 -7.56 12.98
N PHE A 310 15.10 -7.44 14.31
CA PHE A 310 15.28 -6.18 15.06
C PHE A 310 16.57 -6.14 15.90
N ASN A 311 17.44 -7.17 15.83
CA ASN A 311 18.62 -7.31 16.71
C ASN A 311 18.23 -7.35 18.22
N LEU A 312 17.07 -7.94 18.56
CA LEU A 312 16.63 -8.03 19.96
C LEU A 312 17.52 -8.94 20.80
N PRO A 313 17.86 -10.20 20.39
CA PRO A 313 18.60 -11.12 21.24
C PRO A 313 20.00 -10.62 21.55
N ASP A 314 20.48 -10.87 22.77
CA ASP A 314 21.90 -10.80 23.12
C ASP A 314 22.66 -11.99 22.50
N ALA A 315 23.98 -12.05 22.66
CA ALA A 315 24.76 -13.22 22.28
C ALA A 315 24.38 -14.43 23.15
N GLY A 316 24.37 -15.62 22.53
CA GLY A 316 24.07 -16.89 23.20
C GLY A 316 22.81 -17.61 22.71
N PHE A 317 22.04 -16.98 21.81
CA PHE A 317 20.83 -17.55 21.24
C PHE A 317 21.01 -18.03 19.78
N GLU A 318 22.20 -17.87 19.20
CA GLU A 318 22.49 -18.12 17.79
C GLU A 318 22.30 -19.58 17.37
N ALA A 319 22.28 -20.53 18.33
CA ALA A 319 22.01 -21.95 18.09
C ALA A 319 20.64 -22.21 17.40
N ALA A 320 19.70 -21.26 17.47
CA ALA A 320 18.44 -21.32 16.73
C ALA A 320 18.65 -21.42 15.22
N TRP A 321 19.72 -20.83 14.69
CA TRP A 321 19.95 -20.72 13.26
C TRP A 321 20.47 -22.02 12.61
N LYS A 322 20.86 -23.05 13.40
CA LYS A 322 21.22 -24.35 12.86
C LYS A 322 20.07 -25.07 12.16
N PHE A 323 18.82 -24.70 12.46
CA PHE A 323 17.64 -25.33 11.92
C PHE A 323 17.19 -24.74 10.57
N LEU A 324 17.63 -23.51 10.24
CA LEU A 324 17.10 -22.79 9.06
C LEU A 324 17.42 -23.52 7.76
N MET A 325 18.67 -23.92 7.57
CA MET A 325 19.16 -24.53 6.32
C MET A 325 19.13 -26.05 6.35
N ASP A 326 18.55 -26.63 7.38
CA ASP A 326 18.41 -28.09 7.54
C ASP A 326 17.10 -28.57 6.91
N PRO A 327 17.14 -29.51 5.93
CA PRO A 327 15.94 -30.03 5.27
C PRO A 327 15.04 -30.87 6.20
N GLU A 328 15.54 -31.31 7.35
CA GLU A 328 14.72 -31.97 8.36
C GLU A 328 13.86 -30.96 9.17
N PHE A 329 14.17 -29.64 9.06
CA PHE A 329 13.48 -28.58 9.80
C PHE A 329 12.79 -27.60 8.88
N PHE A 330 13.45 -26.53 8.43
CA PHE A 330 12.79 -25.45 7.70
C PHE A 330 13.12 -25.39 6.23
N HIS A 331 14.30 -25.89 5.80
CA HIS A 331 14.75 -25.71 4.42
C HIS A 331 13.90 -26.50 3.43
N ALA A 332 13.40 -25.80 2.39
CA ALA A 332 12.76 -26.40 1.23
C ALA A 332 13.15 -25.64 -0.05
N ASP A 333 12.83 -26.22 -1.22
CA ASP A 333 13.31 -25.75 -2.52
C ASP A 333 12.73 -24.39 -2.95
N PHE A 334 11.54 -24.02 -2.39
CA PHE A 334 10.84 -22.78 -2.74
C PHE A 334 10.59 -21.88 -1.52
N GLY A 335 11.40 -21.99 -0.48
CA GLY A 335 11.36 -21.14 0.71
C GLY A 335 11.25 -21.96 2.00
N PRO A 336 11.53 -21.35 3.15
CA PRO A 336 11.37 -22.00 4.44
C PRO A 336 9.91 -22.40 4.68
N THR A 337 9.71 -23.50 5.39
CA THR A 337 8.39 -23.89 5.88
C THR A 337 8.04 -23.09 7.14
N THR A 338 6.80 -22.65 7.31
CA THR A 338 6.37 -21.90 8.50
C THR A 338 6.42 -22.72 9.78
N THR A 339 6.36 -24.05 9.66
CA THR A 339 6.48 -25.01 10.76
C THR A 339 7.58 -26.01 10.43
N GLU A 340 8.41 -26.45 11.39
CA GLU A 340 9.44 -27.48 11.14
C GLU A 340 8.83 -28.75 10.57
N ARG A 341 9.46 -29.36 9.56
CA ARG A 341 8.89 -30.42 8.70
C ARG A 341 8.46 -31.68 9.44
N ASN A 342 9.15 -32.03 10.52
CA ASN A 342 8.86 -33.22 11.30
C ASN A 342 7.95 -32.95 12.50
N ASP A 343 7.25 -31.81 12.52
CA ASP A 343 6.30 -31.48 13.55
C ASP A 343 5.00 -32.30 13.39
N PRO A 344 4.37 -32.80 14.48
CA PRO A 344 3.12 -33.53 14.39
C PRO A 344 1.94 -32.71 13.85
N LEU A 345 2.05 -31.37 13.87
CA LEU A 345 1.08 -30.45 13.29
C LEU A 345 1.54 -29.88 11.94
N PHE A 346 2.59 -30.39 11.32
CA PHE A 346 2.97 -29.98 9.96
C PHE A 346 1.87 -30.35 8.98
N LEU A 347 1.40 -29.37 8.18
CA LEU A 347 0.32 -29.56 7.22
C LEU A 347 0.46 -28.60 6.06
N LEU A 348 0.48 -29.11 4.84
CA LEU A 348 0.30 -28.33 3.62
C LEU A 348 -1.19 -28.30 3.29
N SER A 349 -1.91 -27.28 3.76
CA SER A 349 -3.32 -27.11 3.48
C SER A 349 -3.50 -26.27 2.21
N PRO A 350 -4.28 -26.72 1.21
CA PRO A 350 -4.70 -25.88 0.10
C PRO A 350 -5.78 -24.93 0.59
N GLY A 351 -5.47 -23.70 0.80
CA GLY A 351 -6.45 -22.69 1.23
C GLY A 351 -5.81 -21.52 1.96
N CYS A 352 -6.61 -20.50 2.16
CA CYS A 352 -6.17 -19.28 2.83
C CYS A 352 -5.55 -19.55 4.20
N CYS A 353 -4.52 -18.79 4.49
CA CYS A 353 -4.14 -18.35 5.82
C CYS A 353 -3.51 -19.41 6.73
N TRP A 354 -3.11 -20.59 6.22
CA TRP A 354 -2.51 -21.65 7.04
C TRP A 354 -1.00 -21.43 7.25
N TRP A 355 -0.61 -21.23 8.52
CA TRP A 355 0.78 -21.13 8.95
C TRP A 355 1.28 -22.46 9.53
N SER A 356 1.03 -23.56 8.83
CA SER A 356 1.30 -24.92 9.34
C SER A 356 2.30 -25.72 8.50
N GLY A 357 2.93 -25.09 7.47
CA GLY A 357 3.87 -25.80 6.61
C GLY A 357 4.16 -25.11 5.28
N GLN A 358 3.26 -24.28 4.77
CA GLN A 358 3.47 -23.48 3.57
C GLN A 358 4.66 -22.54 3.74
N SER A 359 5.29 -22.12 2.65
CA SER A 359 6.22 -21.00 2.65
C SER A 359 5.45 -19.69 2.50
N TRP A 360 5.71 -18.74 3.38
CA TRP A 360 5.08 -17.43 3.39
C TRP A 360 6.10 -16.34 3.09
N PRO A 361 5.95 -15.57 2.01
CA PRO A 361 6.81 -14.42 1.71
C PRO A 361 6.96 -13.45 2.88
N PHE A 362 5.91 -13.28 3.69
CA PHE A 362 5.93 -12.48 4.91
C PHE A 362 7.01 -12.97 5.89
N ALA A 363 6.97 -14.25 6.26
CA ALA A 363 7.92 -14.87 7.20
C ALA A 363 9.32 -14.97 6.59
N THR A 364 9.41 -15.36 5.30
CA THR A 364 10.70 -15.47 4.58
C THR A 364 11.44 -14.13 4.55
N THR A 365 10.69 -13.01 4.40
CA THR A 365 11.29 -11.66 4.47
C THR A 365 11.89 -11.39 5.86
N GLN A 366 11.15 -11.67 6.93
CA GLN A 366 11.62 -11.45 8.30
C GLN A 366 12.81 -12.37 8.63
N THR A 367 12.76 -13.61 8.19
CA THR A 367 13.84 -14.58 8.37
C THR A 367 15.12 -14.15 7.65
N LEU A 368 15.03 -13.70 6.39
CA LEU A 368 16.19 -13.17 5.65
C LEU A 368 16.73 -11.88 6.29
N LYS A 369 15.85 -10.99 6.78
CA LYS A 369 16.28 -9.79 7.52
C LYS A 369 17.02 -10.17 8.80
N GLY A 370 16.48 -11.12 9.57
CA GLY A 370 17.12 -11.67 10.76
C GLY A 370 18.45 -12.33 10.46
N LEU A 371 18.54 -13.10 9.35
CA LEU A 371 19.77 -13.75 8.90
C LEU A 371 20.85 -12.73 8.51
N ALA A 372 20.48 -11.66 7.80
CA ALA A 372 21.40 -10.58 7.48
C ALA A 372 21.94 -9.91 8.76
N ASN A 373 21.06 -9.58 9.69
CA ASN A 373 21.43 -8.99 10.98
C ASN A 373 22.34 -9.93 11.78
N LEU A 374 22.03 -11.22 11.79
CA LEU A 374 22.87 -12.24 12.46
C LEU A 374 24.29 -12.27 11.88
N LEU A 375 24.41 -12.34 10.57
CA LEU A 375 25.70 -12.43 9.88
C LEU A 375 26.55 -11.16 10.00
N GLN A 376 25.91 -10.01 10.15
CA GLN A 376 26.59 -8.73 10.25
C GLN A 376 26.89 -8.28 11.69
N ASN A 377 26.12 -8.77 12.69
CA ASN A 377 26.18 -8.23 14.05
C ASN A 377 26.52 -9.26 15.13
N TYR A 378 26.43 -10.58 14.84
CA TYR A 378 26.67 -11.64 15.81
C TYR A 378 27.82 -12.56 15.42
N GLN A 379 28.53 -13.12 16.40
CA GLN A 379 29.55 -14.14 16.17
C GLN A 379 28.90 -15.53 16.25
N GLN A 380 28.93 -16.29 15.16
CA GLN A 380 28.34 -17.62 15.07
C GLN A 380 28.91 -18.41 13.89
N ASN A 381 28.65 -19.72 13.85
CA ASN A 381 29.14 -20.65 12.79
C ASN A 381 28.05 -21.61 12.29
N HIS A 382 26.77 -21.31 12.58
CA HIS A 382 25.63 -22.14 12.18
C HIS A 382 25.21 -21.91 10.74
N VAL A 383 25.32 -20.68 10.29
CA VAL A 383 24.96 -20.21 8.93
C VAL A 383 26.00 -19.23 8.41
N SER A 384 26.07 -19.09 7.09
CA SER A 384 27.08 -18.34 6.37
C SER A 384 26.51 -17.32 5.37
N ARG A 385 27.36 -16.47 4.80
CA ARG A 385 26.99 -15.57 3.67
C ARG A 385 26.47 -16.37 2.47
N ALA A 386 27.00 -17.56 2.23
CA ALA A 386 26.52 -18.44 1.16
C ALA A 386 25.08 -18.91 1.42
N ASP A 387 24.72 -19.18 2.68
CA ASP A 387 23.34 -19.53 3.07
C ASP A 387 22.38 -18.35 2.89
N TYR A 388 22.83 -17.13 3.19
CA TYR A 388 22.05 -15.92 2.92
C TYR A 388 21.73 -15.79 1.43
N TYR A 389 22.72 -15.87 0.57
CA TYR A 389 22.51 -15.80 -0.87
C TYR A 389 21.65 -16.97 -1.38
N LYS A 390 21.90 -18.18 -0.90
CA LYS A 390 21.10 -19.37 -1.28
C LYS A 390 19.63 -19.16 -0.96
N LEU A 391 19.29 -18.72 0.25
CA LEU A 391 17.91 -18.49 0.65
C LEU A 391 17.29 -17.29 -0.08
N LEU A 392 18.05 -16.20 -0.27
CA LEU A 392 17.60 -15.04 -1.05
C LEU A 392 17.28 -15.42 -2.51
N ARG A 393 18.12 -16.28 -3.10
CA ARG A 393 17.91 -16.81 -4.46
C ARG A 393 16.69 -17.73 -4.53
N ILE A 394 16.49 -18.61 -3.55
CA ILE A 394 15.27 -19.42 -3.43
C ILE A 394 14.05 -18.51 -3.35
N TYR A 395 14.08 -17.51 -2.50
CA TYR A 395 12.98 -16.52 -2.38
C TYR A 395 12.75 -15.73 -3.67
N SER A 396 13.80 -15.43 -4.42
CA SER A 396 13.68 -14.80 -5.73
C SER A 396 12.97 -15.71 -6.74
N LEU A 397 13.38 -16.98 -6.82
CA LEU A 397 12.82 -17.97 -7.75
C LEU A 397 11.39 -18.39 -7.38
N SER A 398 11.04 -18.38 -6.10
CA SER A 398 9.68 -18.67 -5.65
C SER A 398 8.65 -17.65 -6.13
N GLN A 399 9.08 -16.41 -6.43
CA GLN A 399 8.20 -15.34 -6.93
C GLN A 399 7.93 -15.51 -8.44
N ARG A 400 7.42 -16.66 -8.84
CA ARG A 400 7.08 -17.02 -10.23
C ARG A 400 5.79 -17.84 -10.29
N LYS A 401 4.97 -17.55 -11.32
CA LYS A 401 3.87 -18.39 -11.76
C LYS A 401 3.88 -18.47 -13.27
N ASN A 402 3.85 -19.68 -13.84
CA ASN A 402 3.91 -19.91 -15.30
C ASN A 402 5.13 -19.20 -15.96
N GLY A 403 6.26 -19.17 -15.29
CA GLY A 403 7.49 -18.52 -15.77
C GLY A 403 7.49 -16.99 -15.74
N GLN A 404 6.42 -16.36 -15.27
CA GLN A 404 6.34 -14.89 -15.11
C GLN A 404 6.49 -14.48 -13.64
N PRO A 405 7.01 -13.28 -13.36
CA PRO A 405 7.05 -12.76 -12.01
C PRO A 405 5.66 -12.69 -11.36
N TYR A 406 5.56 -13.22 -10.16
CA TYR A 406 4.29 -13.38 -9.45
C TYR A 406 4.53 -13.54 -7.95
N ILE A 407 3.61 -13.07 -7.15
CA ILE A 407 3.57 -13.31 -5.71
C ILE A 407 2.12 -13.35 -5.24
N ALA A 408 1.82 -14.21 -4.29
CA ALA A 408 0.54 -14.24 -3.60
C ALA A 408 0.75 -14.45 -2.11
N GLU A 409 -0.25 -14.94 -1.40
CA GLU A 409 -0.24 -15.04 0.05
C GLU A 409 0.79 -16.06 0.57
N ALA A 410 0.73 -17.30 0.06
CA ALA A 410 1.63 -18.39 0.41
C ALA A 410 1.80 -19.36 -0.77
N LEU A 411 2.80 -20.22 -0.70
CA LEU A 411 3.07 -21.22 -1.71
C LEU A 411 3.46 -22.56 -1.09
N ASN A 412 3.33 -23.61 -1.90
CA ASN A 412 3.85 -24.92 -1.55
C ASN A 412 5.38 -24.89 -1.57
N PRO A 413 6.08 -25.13 -0.45
CA PRO A 413 7.53 -24.98 -0.35
C PRO A 413 8.33 -26.01 -1.15
N PHE A 414 7.69 -27.10 -1.60
CA PHE A 414 8.34 -28.19 -2.33
C PHE A 414 8.12 -28.14 -3.84
N THR A 415 7.01 -27.54 -4.28
CA THR A 415 6.65 -27.46 -5.71
C THR A 415 6.69 -26.04 -6.26
N GLY A 416 6.72 -25.02 -5.39
CA GLY A 416 6.60 -23.62 -5.79
C GLY A 416 5.22 -23.20 -6.28
N SER A 417 4.20 -24.06 -6.15
CA SER A 417 2.84 -23.76 -6.59
C SER A 417 2.16 -22.78 -5.63
N TRP A 418 1.51 -21.76 -6.19
CA TRP A 418 0.63 -20.81 -5.51
C TRP A 418 -0.82 -21.27 -5.48
N ASP A 419 -1.14 -22.41 -6.12
CA ASP A 419 -2.52 -22.90 -6.27
C ASP A 419 -3.18 -23.13 -4.91
N GLY A 420 -4.38 -22.61 -4.75
CA GLY A 420 -5.12 -22.61 -3.49
C GLY A 420 -4.80 -21.46 -2.53
N HIS A 421 -3.74 -20.68 -2.79
CA HIS A 421 -3.30 -19.56 -1.95
C HIS A 421 -3.35 -18.20 -2.65
N ASP A 422 -3.76 -18.16 -3.93
CA ASP A 422 -3.84 -16.94 -4.73
C ASP A 422 -5.28 -16.60 -5.18
N GLY A 423 -6.23 -17.49 -4.94
CA GLY A 423 -7.63 -17.31 -5.31
C GLY A 423 -8.48 -16.58 -4.27
N TYR A 424 -8.05 -16.55 -3.02
CA TYR A 424 -8.80 -15.92 -1.92
C TYR A 424 -8.73 -14.40 -2.03
N TYR A 425 -9.90 -13.76 -2.20
CA TYR A 425 -10.03 -12.33 -2.42
C TYR A 425 -9.03 -11.74 -3.42
N ARG A 426 -8.52 -12.57 -4.34
CA ARG A 426 -7.58 -12.15 -5.38
C ARG A 426 -6.29 -11.60 -4.79
N SER A 427 -5.58 -12.45 -4.05
CA SER A 427 -4.26 -12.15 -3.50
C SER A 427 -3.13 -12.23 -4.54
N GLU A 428 -3.46 -12.28 -5.83
CA GLU A 428 -2.46 -12.14 -6.89
C GLU A 428 -1.72 -10.80 -6.78
N HIS A 429 -0.40 -10.84 -6.96
CA HIS A 429 0.49 -9.70 -6.78
C HIS A 429 0.36 -9.06 -5.37
N TYR A 430 0.36 -9.89 -4.36
CA TYR A 430 0.08 -9.53 -2.96
C TYR A 430 1.23 -8.77 -2.31
N PHE A 431 0.98 -7.60 -1.69
CA PHE A 431 2.04 -6.77 -1.11
C PHE A 431 2.10 -6.87 0.42
N HIS A 432 2.54 -8.03 0.92
CA HIS A 432 2.68 -8.30 2.35
C HIS A 432 4.11 -8.69 2.76
N SER A 433 5.10 -8.40 1.93
CA SER A 433 6.49 -8.85 2.13
C SER A 433 7.48 -7.85 1.54
N GLY A 434 8.75 -7.98 1.87
CA GLY A 434 9.86 -7.19 1.33
C GLY A 434 10.84 -8.04 0.53
N PHE A 435 11.59 -7.42 -0.35
CA PHE A 435 12.70 -8.00 -1.11
C PHE A 435 13.79 -6.96 -1.39
N VAL A 436 13.39 -5.75 -1.78
CA VAL A 436 14.32 -4.65 -2.11
C VAL A 436 15.19 -4.29 -0.91
N ASP A 437 14.59 -4.19 0.27
CA ASP A 437 15.34 -3.92 1.51
C ASP A 437 16.40 -5.00 1.80
N LEU A 438 16.10 -6.27 1.51
CA LEU A 438 17.04 -7.39 1.68
C LEU A 438 18.23 -7.29 0.72
N ILE A 439 17.99 -6.79 -0.50
CA ILE A 439 19.07 -6.53 -1.46
C ILE A 439 19.96 -5.40 -0.96
N ILE A 440 19.38 -4.28 -0.58
CA ILE A 440 20.12 -3.06 -0.22
C ILE A 440 20.87 -3.25 1.11
N THR A 441 20.17 -3.73 2.16
CA THR A 441 20.76 -3.83 3.51
C THR A 441 21.54 -5.15 3.74
N GLY A 442 21.17 -6.22 3.04
CA GLY A 442 21.83 -7.51 3.16
C GLY A 442 22.85 -7.76 2.04
N LEU A 443 22.39 -8.00 0.80
CA LEU A 443 23.28 -8.37 -0.31
C LEU A 443 24.36 -7.31 -0.57
N ALA A 444 23.93 -6.04 -0.78
CA ALA A 444 24.84 -4.90 -0.98
C ALA A 444 25.41 -4.36 0.34
N GLY A 445 24.74 -4.59 1.46
CA GLY A 445 25.24 -4.38 2.81
C GLY A 445 25.20 -2.97 3.32
N LEU A 446 24.32 -2.10 2.81
CA LEU A 446 24.16 -0.75 3.34
C LEU A 446 23.54 -0.82 4.75
N LYS A 447 24.29 -0.43 5.77
CA LYS A 447 23.79 -0.34 7.14
C LYS A 447 23.06 0.97 7.36
N VAL A 448 21.82 0.86 7.82
CA VAL A 448 20.94 2.01 8.07
C VAL A 448 21.09 2.41 9.53
N GLU A 449 21.81 3.51 9.77
CA GLU A 449 22.20 3.95 11.11
C GLU A 449 21.95 5.47 11.28
N ASP A 450 21.68 5.91 12.52
CA ASP A 450 21.63 7.34 12.85
C ASP A 450 23.06 7.86 13.06
N SER A 451 23.75 8.03 11.95
CA SER A 451 25.19 8.41 11.94
C SER A 451 25.51 9.25 10.70
N ASP A 452 26.53 10.07 10.81
CA ASP A 452 27.17 10.76 9.68
C ASP A 452 28.20 9.87 8.95
N THR A 453 28.25 8.59 9.32
CA THR A 453 29.09 7.56 8.70
C THR A 453 28.23 6.57 7.94
N LEU A 454 28.51 6.38 6.65
CA LEU A 454 27.93 5.33 5.83
C LEU A 454 28.78 4.06 5.98
N THR A 455 28.17 2.99 6.47
CA THR A 455 28.81 1.68 6.59
C THR A 455 28.23 0.72 5.54
N ILE A 456 29.10 0.04 4.78
CA ILE A 456 28.77 -0.98 3.82
C ILE A 456 29.41 -2.30 4.28
N ASP A 457 28.60 -3.36 4.47
CA ASP A 457 29.03 -4.70 4.89
C ASP A 457 28.32 -5.77 4.04
N PRO A 458 28.78 -6.01 2.79
CA PRO A 458 28.07 -6.83 1.81
C PRO A 458 28.03 -8.31 2.20
N LEU A 459 26.86 -8.94 2.00
CA LEU A 459 26.69 -10.39 2.08
C LEU A 459 26.70 -11.07 0.69
N ALA A 460 26.97 -10.31 -0.37
CA ALA A 460 27.08 -10.84 -1.73
C ALA A 460 28.16 -11.95 -1.82
N PRO A 461 27.98 -12.95 -2.70
CA PRO A 461 28.95 -14.03 -2.90
C PRO A 461 30.33 -13.49 -3.30
N ALA A 462 31.39 -13.99 -2.64
CA ALA A 462 32.75 -13.57 -2.92
C ALA A 462 33.23 -13.99 -4.31
N GLU A 463 32.64 -15.03 -4.88
CA GLU A 463 32.92 -15.54 -6.24
C GLU A 463 32.32 -14.67 -7.35
N TRP A 464 31.30 -13.84 -7.05
CA TRP A 464 30.70 -12.99 -8.08
C TRP A 464 31.74 -12.09 -8.74
N PRO A 465 31.78 -12.03 -10.09
CA PRO A 465 32.71 -11.16 -10.80
C PRO A 465 32.36 -9.68 -10.66
N TYR A 466 31.07 -9.35 -10.44
CA TYR A 466 30.56 -8.00 -10.32
C TYR A 466 29.21 -7.95 -9.65
N PHE A 467 28.84 -6.83 -9.08
CA PHE A 467 27.49 -6.30 -8.89
C PHE A 467 27.53 -4.78 -8.73
N ALA A 468 26.47 -4.11 -9.04
CA ALA A 468 26.29 -2.70 -8.72
C ALA A 468 24.88 -2.39 -8.27
N MET A 469 24.79 -1.49 -7.31
CA MET A 469 23.58 -0.74 -6.99
C MET A 469 23.83 0.74 -7.22
N ASP A 470 22.85 1.42 -7.76
CA ASP A 470 22.92 2.83 -8.10
C ASP A 470 21.64 3.56 -7.68
N ASN A 471 21.68 4.88 -7.57
CA ASN A 471 20.55 5.74 -7.22
C ASN A 471 19.91 5.43 -5.85
N ILE A 472 20.67 4.91 -4.87
CA ILE A 472 20.16 4.61 -3.52
C ILE A 472 20.02 5.91 -2.73
N PRO A 473 18.80 6.35 -2.35
CA PRO A 473 18.64 7.52 -1.49
C PRO A 473 19.09 7.19 -0.07
N TYR A 474 19.97 7.99 0.49
CA TYR A 474 20.40 7.84 1.88
C TYR A 474 20.85 9.17 2.48
N ARG A 475 20.12 9.66 3.49
CA ARG A 475 20.44 10.87 4.29
C ARG A 475 20.75 12.11 3.44
N GLY A 476 19.92 12.35 2.41
CA GLY A 476 20.07 13.50 1.51
C GLY A 476 21.13 13.35 0.42
N HIS A 477 21.57 12.12 0.17
CA HIS A 477 22.54 11.78 -0.87
C HIS A 477 22.01 10.68 -1.78
N LEU A 478 22.64 10.51 -2.95
CA LEU A 478 22.51 9.33 -3.80
C LEU A 478 23.78 8.48 -3.67
N VAL A 479 23.62 7.28 -3.17
CA VAL A 479 24.71 6.33 -2.95
C VAL A 479 24.74 5.30 -4.08
N ALA A 480 25.95 4.97 -4.55
CA ALA A 480 26.18 3.80 -5.38
C ALA A 480 27.20 2.88 -4.71
N ILE A 481 26.93 1.57 -4.77
CA ILE A 481 27.77 0.49 -4.26
C ILE A 481 28.14 -0.40 -5.45
N VAL A 482 29.43 -0.49 -5.75
CA VAL A 482 29.93 -1.17 -6.95
C VAL A 482 30.98 -2.21 -6.55
N TRP A 483 30.77 -3.44 -6.92
CA TRP A 483 31.77 -4.50 -6.87
C TRP A 483 32.17 -4.89 -8.29
N ASP A 484 33.44 -4.76 -8.63
CA ASP A 484 33.98 -5.13 -9.94
C ASP A 484 35.40 -5.73 -9.78
N LYS A 485 35.51 -7.05 -9.92
CA LYS A 485 36.81 -7.72 -9.75
C LYS A 485 37.90 -7.22 -10.71
N THR A 486 37.51 -6.77 -11.89
CA THR A 486 38.45 -6.34 -12.93
C THR A 486 38.52 -4.82 -13.08
N GLY A 487 37.49 -4.11 -12.61
CA GLY A 487 37.30 -2.66 -12.81
C GLY A 487 36.87 -2.27 -14.22
N GLN A 488 36.65 -3.23 -15.11
CA GLN A 488 36.34 -2.98 -16.53
C GLN A 488 34.83 -2.82 -16.80
N ARG A 489 33.97 -3.48 -16.01
CA ARG A 489 32.52 -3.51 -16.28
C ARG A 489 31.87 -2.15 -16.06
N TYR A 490 32.16 -1.51 -14.93
CA TYR A 490 31.53 -0.25 -14.55
C TYR A 490 32.44 0.96 -14.68
N GLY A 491 33.75 0.74 -14.90
CA GLY A 491 34.72 1.83 -15.06
C GLY A 491 34.96 2.68 -13.81
N LYS A 492 34.62 2.16 -12.63
CA LYS A 492 34.77 2.90 -11.34
C LYS A 492 35.99 2.45 -10.53
N GLY A 493 36.76 1.48 -11.04
CA GLY A 493 37.95 0.89 -10.41
C GLY A 493 37.73 -0.55 -9.96
N THR A 494 38.81 -1.21 -9.58
CA THR A 494 38.86 -2.63 -9.17
C THR A 494 38.42 -2.77 -7.72
N GLY A 495 37.69 -3.83 -7.40
CA GLY A 495 37.23 -4.14 -6.04
C GLY A 495 35.90 -3.46 -5.67
N LEU A 496 35.65 -3.35 -4.37
CA LEU A 496 34.46 -2.66 -3.82
C LEU A 496 34.70 -1.15 -3.88
N GLN A 497 33.76 -0.44 -4.47
CA GLN A 497 33.73 1.02 -4.59
C GLN A 497 32.46 1.56 -3.97
N VAL A 498 32.55 2.62 -3.19
CA VAL A 498 31.37 3.37 -2.66
C VAL A 498 31.45 4.78 -3.22
N LEU A 499 30.38 5.19 -3.90
CA LEU A 499 30.23 6.54 -4.42
C LEU A 499 29.10 7.25 -3.67
N ILE A 500 29.29 8.53 -3.40
CA ILE A 500 28.28 9.43 -2.82
C ILE A 500 28.13 10.58 -3.81
N ASP A 501 26.92 10.81 -4.31
CA ASP A 501 26.61 11.84 -5.33
C ASP A 501 27.54 11.75 -6.56
N GLY A 502 27.84 10.51 -6.97
CA GLY A 502 28.73 10.21 -8.11
C GLY A 502 30.22 10.36 -7.84
N GLN A 503 30.63 10.82 -6.64
CA GLN A 503 32.03 10.97 -6.24
C GLN A 503 32.48 9.73 -5.43
N LYS A 504 33.68 9.24 -5.73
CA LYS A 504 34.27 8.12 -4.97
C LYS A 504 34.53 8.56 -3.53
N ALA A 505 33.89 7.88 -2.58
CA ALA A 505 34.01 8.11 -1.16
C ALA A 505 34.91 7.09 -0.44
N GLY A 506 34.93 5.84 -0.94
CA GLY A 506 35.75 4.78 -0.38
C GLY A 506 35.92 3.58 -1.30
N SER A 507 36.90 2.73 -1.00
CA SER A 507 37.11 1.48 -1.73
C SER A 507 37.83 0.43 -0.90
N ALA A 508 37.63 -0.86 -1.25
CA ALA A 508 38.35 -1.99 -0.70
C ALA A 508 38.69 -3.02 -1.81
N PRO A 509 39.77 -3.77 -1.71
CA PRO A 509 40.14 -4.75 -2.75
C PRO A 509 39.25 -5.99 -2.75
N THR A 510 38.51 -6.24 -1.67
CA THR A 510 37.64 -7.41 -1.47
C THR A 510 36.28 -6.98 -0.97
N LEU A 511 35.29 -7.90 -0.98
CA LEU A 511 33.98 -7.69 -0.35
C LEU A 511 34.12 -7.78 1.17
N THR A 512 34.42 -6.65 1.78
CA THR A 512 34.63 -6.49 3.23
C THR A 512 33.91 -5.27 3.72
N LYS A 513 33.71 -5.20 5.05
CA LYS A 513 33.12 -4.04 5.71
C LYS A 513 33.98 -2.81 5.49
N ILE A 514 33.35 -1.70 5.06
CA ILE A 514 33.98 -0.40 4.86
C ILE A 514 33.07 0.69 5.39
N SER A 515 33.67 1.74 5.97
CA SER A 515 32.94 2.90 6.49
C SER A 515 33.53 4.17 5.90
N VAL A 516 32.65 5.08 5.47
CA VAL A 516 33.02 6.37 4.88
C VAL A 516 32.18 7.49 5.51
N LYS A 517 32.76 8.68 5.64
CA LYS A 517 32.02 9.83 6.17
C LYS A 517 31.08 10.39 5.12
N LEU A 518 29.81 10.65 5.50
CA LEU A 518 28.85 11.36 4.66
C LEU A 518 29.23 12.86 4.58
N PRO A 519 29.16 13.45 3.37
CA PRO A 519 29.25 14.90 3.25
C PRO A 519 27.99 15.56 3.85
N PRO A 520 27.95 16.90 3.98
CA PRO A 520 26.73 17.60 4.36
C PRO A 520 25.58 17.27 3.39
N ALA A 521 24.39 16.98 3.95
CA ALA A 521 23.22 16.64 3.18
C ALA A 521 22.84 17.73 2.16
N ARG A 522 22.38 17.31 0.99
CA ARG A 522 21.81 18.20 -0.02
C ARG A 522 20.32 18.40 0.25
N GLU A 523 19.83 19.63 0.03
CA GLU A 523 18.39 19.88 0.05
C GLU A 523 17.74 19.25 -1.20
N GLU A 524 16.75 18.37 -0.99
CA GLU A 524 15.95 17.78 -2.06
C GLU A 524 14.65 18.57 -2.24
N PRO A 525 14.35 19.04 -3.47
CA PRO A 525 13.09 19.75 -3.76
C PRO A 525 11.83 18.92 -3.52
N LEU A 526 11.94 17.59 -3.62
CA LEU A 526 10.82 16.64 -3.50
C LEU A 526 10.13 16.65 -2.13
N ASP A 527 10.83 17.11 -1.09
CA ASP A 527 10.30 17.25 0.28
C ASP A 527 9.27 18.38 0.43
N LYS A 528 9.21 19.28 -0.54
CA LYS A 528 8.43 20.51 -0.48
C LYS A 528 7.11 20.45 -1.28
N ASP A 529 6.80 19.33 -1.95
CA ASP A 529 5.52 19.21 -2.69
C ASP A 529 4.35 18.96 -1.72
N THR A 530 3.59 20.00 -1.46
CA THR A 530 2.39 20.01 -0.61
C THR A 530 1.10 19.98 -1.42
N ARG A 531 1.18 19.90 -2.76
CA ARG A 531 -0.02 19.87 -3.61
C ARG A 531 -0.92 18.69 -3.27
N VAL A 532 -2.21 18.84 -3.50
CA VAL A 532 -3.24 17.83 -3.31
C VAL A 532 -3.90 17.44 -4.62
N ASN A 533 -4.36 16.19 -4.73
CA ASN A 533 -5.17 15.72 -5.83
C ASN A 533 -6.63 16.06 -5.56
N HIS A 534 -7.17 17.10 -6.21
CA HIS A 534 -8.56 17.53 -6.07
C HIS A 534 -9.57 16.54 -6.65
N ALA A 535 -9.16 15.59 -7.50
CA ALA A 535 -10.07 14.66 -8.17
C ALA A 535 -10.44 13.45 -7.30
N VAL A 536 -9.61 13.06 -6.32
CA VAL A 536 -9.85 11.87 -5.51
C VAL A 536 -11.10 12.02 -4.64
N ASN A 537 -11.92 10.96 -4.56
CA ASN A 537 -13.15 10.92 -3.76
C ASN A 537 -13.43 9.52 -3.20
N ASN A 538 -12.56 9.04 -2.33
CA ASN A 538 -12.76 7.78 -1.62
C ASN A 538 -13.86 7.85 -0.56
N ASP A 539 -14.14 9.05 -0.03
CA ASP A 539 -15.11 9.28 1.05
C ASP A 539 -16.55 9.38 0.54
N GLY A 540 -16.73 9.30 -0.78
CA GLY A 540 -18.06 9.42 -1.40
C GLY A 540 -18.70 10.78 -1.18
N ASN A 541 -17.95 11.85 -1.01
CA ASN A 541 -18.49 13.19 -0.91
C ASN A 541 -19.27 13.54 -2.19
N TYR A 542 -20.23 14.46 -2.09
CA TYR A 542 -20.99 14.89 -3.26
C TYR A 542 -20.08 15.48 -4.35
N TYR A 543 -19.03 16.15 -3.93
CA TYR A 543 -17.94 16.66 -4.76
C TYR A 543 -16.58 16.23 -4.20
N PRO A 544 -15.56 15.99 -5.06
CA PRO A 544 -15.60 16.00 -6.53
C PRO A 544 -16.42 14.83 -7.08
N ARG A 545 -17.05 15.02 -8.24
CA ARG A 545 -17.78 13.93 -8.90
C ARG A 545 -17.48 13.86 -10.39
N LEU A 546 -17.60 12.68 -10.94
CA LEU A 546 -17.43 12.42 -12.37
C LEU A 546 -18.76 12.23 -13.08
N ASN A 547 -18.75 12.58 -14.35
CA ASN A 547 -19.76 12.18 -15.33
C ASN A 547 -19.06 11.92 -16.69
N ALA A 548 -19.68 11.09 -17.54
CA ALA A 548 -19.10 10.71 -18.82
C ALA A 548 -20.17 10.62 -19.90
N SER A 549 -19.76 10.66 -21.17
CA SER A 549 -20.63 10.40 -22.32
C SER A 549 -21.13 8.96 -22.36
N HIS A 550 -20.33 8.02 -21.87
CA HIS A 550 -20.62 6.60 -21.87
C HIS A 550 -19.87 5.87 -20.75
N VAL A 551 -20.49 4.83 -20.19
CA VAL A 551 -19.86 3.89 -19.24
C VAL A 551 -20.03 2.49 -19.82
N GLY A 552 -18.93 1.84 -20.16
CA GLY A 552 -18.92 0.50 -20.75
C GLY A 552 -19.42 -0.58 -19.77
N VAL A 553 -19.75 -1.75 -20.29
CA VAL A 553 -20.10 -2.91 -19.47
C VAL A 553 -18.92 -3.31 -18.58
N ASN A 554 -19.19 -3.67 -17.33
CA ASN A 554 -18.18 -3.98 -16.30
C ASN A 554 -17.16 -2.84 -16.06
N SER A 555 -17.62 -1.62 -16.15
CA SER A 555 -16.84 -0.40 -16.02
C SER A 555 -17.52 0.54 -15.03
N SER A 556 -16.77 1.38 -14.30
CA SER A 556 -17.34 2.33 -13.35
C SER A 556 -16.48 3.59 -13.25
N LEU A 557 -17.13 4.75 -13.15
CA LEU A 557 -16.49 6.04 -12.87
C LEU A 557 -15.83 6.10 -11.49
N ALA A 558 -16.28 5.25 -10.55
CA ALA A 558 -15.72 5.21 -9.20
C ALA A 558 -14.23 4.82 -9.17
N PHE A 559 -13.77 4.06 -10.16
CA PHE A 559 -12.38 3.65 -10.27
C PHE A 559 -11.45 4.76 -10.78
N LEU A 560 -12.01 5.85 -11.29
CA LEU A 560 -11.23 7.01 -11.73
C LEU A 560 -10.93 8.02 -10.60
N GLN A 561 -11.47 7.81 -9.40
CA GLN A 561 -11.35 8.74 -8.27
C GLN A 561 -10.96 8.01 -6.98
N ASP A 562 -10.50 6.78 -7.08
CA ASP A 562 -10.15 5.99 -5.89
C ASP A 562 -8.68 6.07 -5.52
N GLY A 563 -7.90 6.80 -6.30
CA GLY A 563 -6.47 7.03 -6.11
C GLY A 563 -5.61 5.80 -6.44
N ASN A 564 -6.18 4.76 -7.03
CA ASN A 564 -5.48 3.56 -7.43
C ASN A 564 -5.22 3.56 -8.94
N THR A 565 -3.95 3.56 -9.31
CA THR A 565 -3.52 3.55 -10.72
C THR A 565 -3.22 2.16 -11.25
N ALA A 566 -3.79 1.10 -10.63
CA ALA A 566 -3.51 -0.28 -11.00
C ALA A 566 -3.82 -0.56 -12.48
N TRP A 567 -2.78 -0.79 -13.26
CA TRP A 567 -2.86 -1.18 -14.66
C TRP A 567 -3.21 -2.66 -14.84
N TYR A 568 -2.99 -3.47 -13.78
CA TYR A 568 -3.22 -4.90 -13.80
C TYR A 568 -4.72 -5.22 -13.98
N HIS A 569 -5.00 -6.10 -14.92
CA HIS A 569 -6.36 -6.44 -15.30
C HIS A 569 -6.96 -7.50 -14.35
N LEU A 570 -7.60 -7.04 -13.29
CA LEU A 570 -8.43 -7.90 -12.43
C LEU A 570 -9.75 -8.30 -13.12
N ASN A 571 -10.37 -9.36 -12.67
CA ASN A 571 -11.72 -9.75 -13.08
C ASN A 571 -12.67 -9.80 -11.85
N PRO A 572 -13.69 -8.88 -11.73
CA PRO A 572 -14.01 -7.76 -12.62
C PRO A 572 -12.92 -6.67 -12.64
N PRO A 573 -12.75 -5.96 -13.75
CA PRO A 573 -11.72 -4.96 -13.91
C PRO A 573 -12.02 -3.71 -13.09
N LEU A 574 -10.98 -3.10 -12.48
CA LEU A 574 -11.05 -1.85 -11.71
C LEU A 574 -10.73 -0.67 -12.64
N ARG A 575 -11.64 -0.35 -13.58
CA ARG A 575 -11.40 0.66 -14.61
C ARG A 575 -12.69 1.26 -15.18
N TRP A 576 -12.56 2.37 -15.87
CA TRP A 576 -13.61 2.92 -16.73
C TRP A 576 -13.21 2.80 -18.20
N THR A 577 -14.19 2.47 -19.07
CA THR A 577 -14.00 2.40 -20.52
C THR A 577 -15.22 2.94 -21.25
N THR A 578 -15.03 3.35 -22.49
CA THR A 578 -16.11 3.70 -23.41
C THR A 578 -16.51 2.53 -24.34
N ALA A 579 -16.22 1.30 -23.93
CA ALA A 579 -16.60 0.10 -24.68
C ALA A 579 -18.10 0.07 -24.96
N GLY A 580 -18.48 -0.12 -26.23
CA GLY A 580 -19.89 -0.09 -26.66
C GLY A 580 -20.46 1.32 -26.89
N SER A 581 -19.69 2.38 -26.70
CA SER A 581 -20.11 3.74 -27.06
C SER A 581 -20.42 3.81 -28.57
N PRO A 582 -21.54 4.41 -28.96
CA PRO A 582 -21.84 4.70 -30.38
C PRO A 582 -21.08 5.90 -30.92
N ASN A 583 -20.37 6.64 -30.07
CA ASN A 583 -19.75 7.91 -30.41
C ASN A 583 -18.33 7.72 -30.97
N ASP A 584 -17.92 8.56 -31.92
CA ASP A 584 -16.52 8.69 -32.37
C ASP A 584 -15.68 9.48 -31.37
N ASN A 585 -16.34 10.39 -30.66
CA ASN A 585 -15.72 11.20 -29.61
C ASN A 585 -16.49 11.01 -28.30
N ASP A 586 -15.77 10.65 -27.26
CA ASP A 586 -16.30 10.50 -25.91
C ASP A 586 -15.75 11.60 -25.00
N TRP A 587 -16.35 11.78 -23.84
CA TRP A 587 -15.89 12.76 -22.85
C TRP A 587 -16.03 12.26 -21.43
N LEU A 588 -15.13 12.76 -20.59
CA LEU A 588 -15.17 12.64 -19.13
C LEU A 588 -15.17 14.03 -18.52
N MET A 589 -16.02 14.29 -17.54
CA MET A 589 -16.14 15.57 -16.83
C MET A 589 -15.93 15.35 -15.33
N LEU A 590 -15.01 16.11 -14.74
CA LEU A 590 -14.79 16.27 -13.32
C LEU A 590 -15.47 17.57 -12.85
N ASP A 591 -16.36 17.49 -11.87
CA ASP A 591 -17.02 18.64 -11.22
C ASP A 591 -16.52 18.75 -9.78
N LEU A 592 -15.81 19.82 -9.47
CA LEU A 592 -15.22 20.11 -8.16
C LEU A 592 -16.20 20.81 -7.20
N GLY A 593 -17.35 21.25 -7.71
CA GLY A 593 -18.39 21.94 -6.94
C GLY A 593 -18.05 23.35 -6.46
N THR A 594 -16.78 23.69 -6.35
CA THR A 594 -16.27 25.00 -5.93
C THR A 594 -14.99 25.32 -6.72
N PRO A 595 -14.62 26.60 -6.91
CA PRO A 595 -13.37 26.94 -7.58
C PRO A 595 -12.16 26.41 -6.82
N ARG A 596 -11.34 25.61 -7.51
CA ARG A 596 -10.04 25.10 -7.05
C ARG A 596 -8.93 25.56 -7.97
N ALA A 597 -7.77 25.87 -7.42
CA ALA A 597 -6.56 26.15 -8.19
C ALA A 597 -5.95 24.84 -8.67
N VAL A 598 -5.74 24.71 -9.97
CA VAL A 598 -5.16 23.51 -10.59
C VAL A 598 -4.07 23.93 -11.56
N ASN A 599 -2.95 23.20 -11.58
CA ASN A 599 -1.82 23.46 -12.49
C ASN A 599 -1.26 22.19 -13.15
N GLU A 600 -1.78 21.02 -12.80
CA GLU A 600 -1.39 19.74 -13.39
C GLU A 600 -2.59 18.78 -13.41
N VAL A 601 -2.77 18.10 -14.54
CA VAL A 601 -3.74 17.00 -14.70
C VAL A 601 -2.98 15.78 -15.18
N LYS A 602 -3.32 14.60 -14.63
CA LYS A 602 -2.79 13.33 -15.10
C LYS A 602 -3.94 12.42 -15.54
N LEU A 603 -3.80 11.84 -16.71
CA LEU A 603 -4.74 10.88 -17.29
C LEU A 603 -4.04 9.53 -17.39
N TYR A 604 -4.55 8.54 -16.67
CA TYR A 604 -3.99 7.18 -16.64
C TYR A 604 -4.71 6.32 -17.69
N LEU A 605 -4.28 6.46 -18.94
CA LEU A 605 -4.91 5.85 -20.11
C LEU A 605 -4.59 4.35 -20.20
N LEU A 606 -5.58 3.57 -20.64
CA LEU A 606 -5.44 2.13 -20.90
C LEU A 606 -4.97 1.85 -22.33
N ASP A 607 -4.26 0.73 -22.51
CA ASP A 607 -3.95 0.09 -23.76
C ASP A 607 -3.88 -1.43 -23.52
N ASP A 608 -4.96 -2.13 -23.85
CA ASP A 608 -5.07 -3.58 -23.65
C ASP A 608 -4.26 -4.39 -24.69
N GLY A 609 -3.57 -3.70 -25.61
CA GLY A 609 -2.67 -4.32 -26.58
C GLY A 609 -3.29 -4.61 -27.94
N VAL A 610 -2.49 -5.29 -28.76
CA VAL A 610 -2.85 -5.61 -30.15
C VAL A 610 -4.09 -6.49 -30.22
N GLY A 611 -5.05 -6.12 -31.06
CA GLY A 611 -6.30 -6.87 -31.26
C GLY A 611 -7.37 -6.61 -30.18
N GLN A 612 -7.06 -5.95 -29.07
CA GLN A 612 -8.02 -5.64 -28.02
C GLN A 612 -8.84 -4.38 -28.34
N PRO A 613 -10.07 -4.25 -27.83
CA PRO A 613 -10.96 -3.12 -28.16
C PRO A 613 -10.60 -1.81 -27.49
N ILE A 614 -9.82 -1.83 -26.39
CA ILE A 614 -9.45 -0.65 -25.61
C ILE A 614 -8.00 -0.26 -25.93
N ALA A 615 -7.80 1.00 -26.29
CA ALA A 615 -6.48 1.60 -26.55
C ALA A 615 -6.47 3.06 -26.11
N ALA A 616 -5.27 3.64 -26.00
CA ALA A 616 -5.13 5.07 -25.82
C ALA A 616 -5.84 5.82 -26.98
N PRO A 617 -6.52 6.96 -26.70
CA PRO A 617 -7.18 7.74 -27.76
C PRO A 617 -6.16 8.28 -28.77
N ALA A 618 -6.61 8.51 -30.00
CA ALA A 618 -5.76 9.15 -31.00
C ALA A 618 -5.37 10.59 -30.59
N GLU A 619 -6.29 11.28 -29.90
CA GLU A 619 -6.10 12.63 -29.37
C GLU A 619 -7.00 12.86 -28.18
N TYR A 620 -6.60 13.76 -27.25
CA TYR A 620 -7.49 14.30 -26.24
C TYR A 620 -7.34 15.83 -26.11
N ARG A 621 -8.40 16.49 -25.64
CA ARG A 621 -8.39 17.93 -25.36
C ARG A 621 -8.90 18.17 -23.94
N LEU A 622 -8.22 19.05 -23.21
CA LEU A 622 -8.66 19.53 -21.90
C LEU A 622 -9.37 20.86 -22.04
N GLU A 623 -10.56 20.93 -21.44
CA GLU A 623 -11.35 22.16 -21.32
C GLU A 623 -11.76 22.36 -19.86
N TYR A 624 -11.95 23.60 -19.45
CA TYR A 624 -12.39 23.98 -18.11
C TYR A 624 -13.55 24.95 -18.15
N ALA A 625 -14.29 25.00 -17.05
CA ALA A 625 -15.30 26.02 -16.80
C ALA A 625 -15.26 26.48 -15.33
N THR A 626 -15.70 27.75 -15.10
CA THR A 626 -15.87 28.31 -13.76
C THR A 626 -17.34 28.61 -13.56
N GLY A 627 -17.98 27.98 -12.60
CA GLY A 627 -19.43 28.11 -12.40
C GLY A 627 -20.24 27.60 -13.61
N ASN A 628 -21.03 28.49 -14.20
CA ASN A 628 -21.83 28.21 -15.39
C ASN A 628 -21.24 28.82 -16.67
N ASP A 629 -19.97 29.24 -16.63
CA ASP A 629 -19.30 29.79 -17.81
C ASP A 629 -19.23 28.75 -18.95
N PRO A 630 -19.15 29.20 -20.21
CA PRO A 630 -18.86 28.31 -21.34
C PRO A 630 -17.52 27.59 -21.16
N TRP A 631 -17.42 26.40 -21.73
CA TRP A 631 -16.18 25.64 -21.76
C TRP A 631 -15.09 26.39 -22.53
N LYS A 632 -13.91 26.44 -21.96
CA LYS A 632 -12.70 27.07 -22.55
C LYS A 632 -11.56 26.04 -22.58
N PRO A 633 -10.73 26.03 -23.64
CA PRO A 633 -9.51 25.23 -23.65
C PRO A 633 -8.60 25.62 -22.48
N VAL A 634 -7.96 24.65 -21.84
CA VAL A 634 -6.93 24.91 -20.82
C VAL A 634 -5.73 25.58 -21.51
N PRO A 635 -5.25 26.76 -21.09
CA PRO A 635 -4.19 27.49 -21.77
C PRO A 635 -2.80 26.94 -21.44
N GLY A 636 -1.83 27.13 -22.36
CA GLY A 636 -0.40 26.94 -22.09
C GLY A 636 -0.02 25.51 -21.69
N GLN A 637 -0.69 24.50 -22.25
CA GLN A 637 -0.45 23.09 -21.92
C GLN A 637 0.93 22.61 -22.39
N ALA A 638 1.70 22.01 -21.47
CA ALA A 638 2.86 21.17 -21.76
C ALA A 638 2.50 19.72 -21.45
N ARG A 639 2.67 18.80 -22.38
CA ARG A 639 2.26 17.39 -22.28
C ARG A 639 3.45 16.45 -22.23
N THR A 640 3.37 15.46 -21.35
CA THR A 640 4.35 14.38 -21.26
C THR A 640 3.59 13.06 -21.05
N PRO A 641 3.61 12.10 -22.01
CA PRO A 641 4.18 12.24 -23.34
C PRO A 641 3.40 13.24 -24.22
N GLU A 642 4.00 13.66 -25.33
CA GLU A 642 3.38 14.61 -26.26
C GLU A 642 2.10 14.02 -26.91
N LYS A 643 2.15 12.73 -27.28
CA LYS A 643 1.01 11.96 -27.80
C LYS A 643 0.42 11.07 -26.73
N PRO A 644 -0.92 10.81 -26.75
CA PRO A 644 -1.54 9.89 -25.81
C PRO A 644 -0.86 8.52 -25.81
N ALA A 645 -0.57 8.00 -24.62
CA ALA A 645 0.04 6.69 -24.46
C ALA A 645 -0.62 5.92 -23.31
N GLY A 646 -0.78 4.60 -23.49
CA GLY A 646 -1.37 3.73 -22.47
C GLY A 646 -0.37 3.21 -21.47
N HIS A 647 -0.88 2.85 -20.28
CA HIS A 647 -0.11 2.27 -19.18
C HIS A 647 0.99 3.18 -18.60
N LEU A 648 0.82 4.48 -18.73
CA LEU A 648 1.59 5.50 -18.03
C LEU A 648 0.73 6.75 -17.84
N PRO A 649 1.06 7.63 -16.87
CA PRO A 649 0.34 8.88 -16.70
C PRO A 649 0.63 9.82 -17.88
N ASN A 650 -0.42 10.31 -18.54
CA ASN A 650 -0.32 11.41 -19.49
C ASN A 650 -0.43 12.70 -18.67
N ILE A 651 0.71 13.34 -18.43
CA ILE A 651 0.84 14.52 -17.57
C ILE A 651 0.66 15.78 -18.39
N ILE A 652 -0.29 16.64 -18.01
CA ILE A 652 -0.57 17.92 -18.63
C ILE A 652 -0.30 19.01 -17.59
N ARG A 653 0.76 19.81 -17.80
CA ARG A 653 1.11 20.96 -16.95
C ARG A 653 0.71 22.25 -17.63
N PHE A 654 0.23 23.21 -16.85
CA PHE A 654 -0.21 24.52 -17.33
C PHE A 654 -0.10 25.57 -16.21
N PRO A 655 -0.10 26.87 -16.56
CA PRO A 655 -0.18 27.93 -15.55
C PRO A 655 -1.42 27.73 -14.66
N GLU A 656 -1.26 27.98 -13.37
CA GLU A 656 -2.36 27.79 -12.40
C GLU A 656 -3.62 28.54 -12.82
N ILE A 657 -4.74 27.83 -12.85
CA ILE A 657 -6.07 28.35 -13.14
C ILE A 657 -7.08 27.93 -12.06
N LYS A 658 -8.04 28.80 -11.75
CA LYS A 658 -9.16 28.46 -10.88
C LYS A 658 -10.30 27.89 -11.71
N ILE A 659 -10.67 26.64 -11.42
CA ILE A 659 -11.71 25.90 -12.15
C ILE A 659 -12.75 25.32 -11.19
N THR A 660 -13.99 25.20 -11.62
CA THR A 660 -15.01 24.38 -10.95
C THR A 660 -15.23 23.07 -11.68
N LYS A 661 -14.96 23.04 -12.97
CA LYS A 661 -15.16 21.85 -13.81
C LYS A 661 -14.01 21.69 -14.77
N LEU A 662 -13.62 20.44 -14.98
CA LEU A 662 -12.65 20.02 -16.00
C LEU A 662 -13.35 19.01 -16.92
N ARG A 663 -13.12 19.10 -18.24
CA ARG A 663 -13.61 18.14 -19.20
C ARG A 663 -12.47 17.64 -20.08
N VAL A 664 -12.40 16.32 -20.23
CA VAL A 664 -11.51 15.67 -21.19
C VAL A 664 -12.35 15.16 -22.36
N LEU A 665 -12.04 15.58 -23.55
CA LEU A 665 -12.67 15.14 -24.79
C LEU A 665 -11.71 14.18 -25.47
N PHE A 666 -12.14 12.95 -25.74
CA PHE A 666 -11.36 11.89 -26.37
C PHE A 666 -11.80 11.72 -27.82
N LYS A 667 -10.84 11.77 -28.74
CA LYS A 667 -11.03 11.25 -30.08
C LYS A 667 -10.53 9.83 -30.08
N ASN A 668 -11.45 8.86 -30.16
CA ASN A 668 -11.09 7.45 -30.16
C ASN A 668 -10.13 7.10 -31.32
N ALA A 669 -9.20 6.17 -31.11
CA ALA A 669 -8.40 5.61 -32.17
C ALA A 669 -9.30 4.79 -33.15
N PRO A 670 -8.91 4.64 -34.44
CA PRO A 670 -9.72 3.86 -35.36
C PRO A 670 -10.04 2.47 -34.85
N ASP A 671 -11.32 2.08 -34.89
CA ASP A 671 -11.86 0.79 -34.44
C ASP A 671 -11.57 0.45 -32.96
N LYS A 672 -11.20 1.46 -32.15
CA LYS A 672 -10.92 1.32 -30.71
C LYS A 672 -11.83 2.23 -29.89
N LYS A 673 -11.89 1.94 -28.60
CA LYS A 673 -12.52 2.77 -27.59
C LYS A 673 -11.51 3.13 -26.51
N SER A 674 -11.73 4.26 -25.84
CA SER A 674 -10.82 4.75 -24.81
C SER A 674 -11.16 4.17 -23.44
N GLY A 675 -10.16 4.11 -22.55
CA GLY A 675 -10.34 3.73 -21.17
C GLY A 675 -9.25 4.32 -20.27
N MET A 676 -9.52 4.35 -18.98
CA MET A 676 -8.64 4.88 -17.95
C MET A 676 -8.78 4.10 -16.63
N THR A 677 -7.73 4.14 -15.81
CA THR A 677 -7.76 3.64 -14.44
C THR A 677 -7.88 4.77 -13.41
N GLU A 678 -7.40 5.99 -13.70
CA GLU A 678 -7.45 7.10 -12.75
C GLU A 678 -7.40 8.45 -13.50
N ILE A 679 -7.98 9.50 -12.90
CA ILE A 679 -7.77 10.92 -13.24
C ILE A 679 -7.30 11.69 -12.02
N GLU A 680 -6.24 12.46 -12.15
CA GLU A 680 -5.75 13.35 -11.10
C GLU A 680 -5.80 14.80 -11.55
N ALA A 681 -6.12 15.71 -10.62
CA ALA A 681 -6.10 17.15 -10.82
C ALA A 681 -5.36 17.79 -9.63
N TRP A 682 -4.12 18.17 -9.85
CA TRP A 682 -3.19 18.64 -8.81
C TRP A 682 -3.15 20.16 -8.73
N GLY A 683 -3.14 20.64 -7.49
CA GLY A 683 -2.97 22.06 -7.19
C GLY A 683 -2.79 22.32 -5.70
N PRO A 684 -2.48 23.57 -5.30
CA PRO A 684 -2.37 23.93 -3.89
C PRO A 684 -3.76 23.88 -3.22
N ASP A 685 -3.80 23.46 -1.97
CA ASP A 685 -4.94 23.66 -1.08
C ASP A 685 -4.50 23.67 0.40
N ALA A 686 -5.35 24.21 1.26
CA ALA A 686 -5.14 24.19 2.70
C ALA A 686 -5.61 22.85 3.29
N ARG A 687 -4.86 22.33 4.28
CA ARG A 687 -5.30 21.21 5.10
C ARG A 687 -5.81 21.74 6.46
N PRO A 688 -6.92 21.23 7.03
CA PRO A 688 -7.76 20.16 6.48
C PRO A 688 -8.53 20.60 5.22
N TYR A 689 -8.67 19.65 4.28
CA TYR A 689 -9.38 19.87 3.04
C TYR A 689 -10.90 19.90 3.30
N VAL A 690 -11.57 20.90 2.75
CA VAL A 690 -13.02 21.04 2.87
C VAL A 690 -13.66 20.73 1.51
N PRO A 691 -14.33 19.57 1.34
CA PRO A 691 -15.07 19.29 0.11
C PRO A 691 -16.23 20.26 -0.06
N ALA A 692 -16.60 20.56 -1.31
CA ALA A 692 -17.77 21.39 -1.58
C ALA A 692 -19.06 20.68 -1.13
N SER A 693 -19.97 21.43 -0.53
CA SER A 693 -21.29 20.93 -0.14
C SER A 693 -22.17 20.66 -1.36
N PRO A 694 -23.16 19.76 -1.26
CA PRO A 694 -24.21 19.62 -2.27
C PRO A 694 -24.84 20.99 -2.60
N PRO A 695 -25.33 21.19 -3.84
CA PRO A 695 -25.94 22.48 -4.23
C PRO A 695 -27.08 22.88 -3.30
N ALA A 696 -27.14 24.14 -2.92
CA ALA A 696 -28.20 24.69 -2.05
C ALA A 696 -29.61 24.47 -2.62
N GLY A 697 -29.75 24.30 -3.94
CA GLY A 697 -31.00 23.94 -4.61
C GLY A 697 -31.34 22.46 -4.63
N ASN A 698 -30.54 21.58 -4.00
CA ASN A 698 -30.84 20.16 -3.85
C ASN A 698 -31.87 19.97 -2.71
N LEU A 699 -33.15 19.90 -3.09
CA LEU A 699 -34.27 19.78 -2.14
C LEU A 699 -34.32 18.42 -1.45
N ALA A 700 -33.66 17.39 -2.00
CA ALA A 700 -33.61 16.05 -1.44
C ALA A 700 -32.46 15.85 -0.42
N PHE A 701 -31.59 16.85 -0.22
CA PHE A 701 -30.42 16.68 0.64
C PHE A 701 -30.77 16.73 2.14
N ASN A 702 -30.47 15.66 2.87
CA ASN A 702 -30.51 15.58 4.32
C ASN A 702 -29.39 14.70 4.84
N ALA A 703 -28.31 15.32 5.33
CA ALA A 703 -27.13 14.60 5.84
C ALA A 703 -27.37 13.81 7.13
N ASP A 704 -28.43 14.15 7.89
CA ASP A 704 -28.79 13.49 9.14
C ASP A 704 -30.33 13.39 9.25
N PRO A 705 -30.90 12.15 9.20
CA PRO A 705 -32.34 11.93 9.28
C PRO A 705 -33.00 12.56 10.53
N ARG A 706 -32.22 12.81 11.60
CA ARG A 706 -32.72 13.48 12.82
C ARG A 706 -33.04 14.94 12.61
N ASN A 707 -32.57 15.55 11.52
CA ASN A 707 -32.86 16.96 11.19
C ASN A 707 -34.30 17.22 10.68
N GLY A 708 -35.14 16.17 10.59
CA GLY A 708 -36.48 16.28 10.05
C GLY A 708 -36.54 16.12 8.53
N TYR A 709 -37.16 17.07 7.84
CA TYR A 709 -37.31 16.99 6.37
C TYR A 709 -36.09 17.55 5.61
N PRO A 710 -35.84 17.02 4.37
CA PRO A 710 -36.60 15.98 3.67
C PRO A 710 -36.37 14.59 4.31
N LYS A 711 -37.37 13.71 4.17
CA LYS A 711 -37.33 12.33 4.62
C LYS A 711 -37.44 11.40 3.43
N ALA A 712 -36.76 10.27 3.45
CA ALA A 712 -36.85 9.25 2.42
C ALA A 712 -37.60 8.03 2.94
N SER A 713 -38.42 7.41 2.07
CA SER A 713 -39.07 6.13 2.31
C SER A 713 -39.09 5.31 1.02
N ALA A 714 -39.33 4.00 1.12
CA ALA A 714 -39.35 3.13 -0.03
C ALA A 714 -40.35 1.97 0.16
N SER A 715 -40.79 1.37 -0.95
CA SER A 715 -41.65 0.18 -0.95
C SER A 715 -41.02 -1.03 -0.29
N PHE A 716 -39.66 -1.15 -0.44
CA PHE A 716 -38.87 -2.24 0.09
C PHE A 716 -37.44 -1.71 0.33
N SER A 717 -36.75 -2.31 1.28
CA SER A 717 -35.33 -2.11 1.50
C SER A 717 -34.64 -3.44 1.82
N ASP A 718 -33.44 -3.64 1.31
CA ASP A 718 -32.70 -4.86 1.57
C ASP A 718 -32.31 -5.01 3.04
N LYS A 719 -31.96 -6.24 3.45
CA LYS A 719 -31.51 -6.56 4.81
C LYS A 719 -30.01 -6.29 5.05
N PHE A 720 -29.26 -5.81 4.04
CA PHE A 720 -27.84 -5.60 4.09
C PHE A 720 -27.43 -4.14 4.33
N GLY A 721 -28.40 -3.31 4.70
CA GLY A 721 -28.18 -1.90 5.06
C GLY A 721 -28.43 -0.90 3.94
N GLY A 722 -29.05 -1.32 2.84
CA GLY A 722 -29.52 -0.43 1.77
C GLY A 722 -30.79 0.31 2.13
N VAL A 723 -30.72 1.37 2.93
CA VAL A 723 -31.87 2.11 3.47
C VAL A 723 -32.12 3.43 2.73
N PRO A 724 -33.39 3.92 2.67
CA PRO A 724 -33.77 5.09 1.90
C PRO A 724 -33.01 6.37 2.26
N ASP A 725 -32.72 6.62 3.53
CA ASP A 725 -32.01 7.84 3.98
C ASP A 725 -30.63 8.01 3.31
N LYS A 726 -29.98 6.88 2.96
CA LYS A 726 -28.70 6.89 2.24
C LYS A 726 -28.81 7.34 0.78
N ALA A 727 -30.01 7.45 0.25
CA ALA A 727 -30.22 8.00 -1.09
C ALA A 727 -30.28 9.53 -1.09
N ILE A 728 -30.35 10.17 0.08
CA ILE A 728 -30.50 11.63 0.23
C ILE A 728 -29.43 12.26 1.13
N ASP A 729 -28.47 11.51 1.63
CA ASP A 729 -27.44 11.95 2.59
C ASP A 729 -26.29 12.80 1.98
N GLY A 730 -26.34 13.01 0.66
CA GLY A 730 -25.31 13.77 -0.06
C GLY A 730 -24.02 12.99 -0.36
N LYS A 731 -24.00 11.68 -0.11
CA LYS A 731 -22.88 10.79 -0.47
C LYS A 731 -23.15 10.10 -1.81
N ILE A 732 -22.09 9.90 -2.60
CA ILE A 732 -22.14 9.21 -3.89
C ILE A 732 -21.07 8.11 -3.89
N ILE A 733 -21.48 6.86 -3.67
CA ILE A 733 -20.57 5.71 -3.59
C ILE A 733 -21.01 4.64 -4.60
N TYR A 734 -20.31 4.56 -5.74
CA TYR A 734 -20.56 3.54 -6.77
C TYR A 734 -19.78 2.23 -6.53
N ARG A 735 -19.23 2.03 -5.33
CA ARG A 735 -18.51 0.83 -4.92
C ARG A 735 -19.38 -0.04 -4.02
N PRO A 736 -19.18 -1.36 -4.00
CA PRO A 736 -19.93 -2.25 -3.10
C PRO A 736 -19.75 -1.89 -1.62
N THR A 737 -18.57 -1.45 -1.23
CA THR A 737 -18.19 -1.13 0.17
C THR A 737 -17.57 0.27 0.26
N PRO A 738 -17.97 1.09 1.27
CA PRO A 738 -19.03 0.84 2.26
C PRO A 738 -20.43 0.87 1.64
N VAL A 739 -21.39 0.17 2.28
CA VAL A 739 -22.79 0.20 1.86
C VAL A 739 -23.38 1.57 2.19
N ASN A 740 -23.51 2.42 1.19
CA ASN A 740 -24.14 3.75 1.30
C ASN A 740 -25.07 4.02 0.13
N ARG A 741 -26.23 3.38 0.15
CA ARG A 741 -27.23 3.42 -0.91
C ARG A 741 -28.55 2.89 -0.40
N TRP A 742 -29.62 3.12 -1.14
CA TRP A 742 -30.84 2.35 -1.08
C TRP A 742 -30.83 1.30 -2.18
N THR A 743 -31.28 0.08 -1.89
CA THR A 743 -31.57 -0.97 -2.89
C THR A 743 -32.82 -1.74 -2.54
N SER A 744 -33.50 -2.24 -3.57
CA SER A 744 -34.61 -3.18 -3.49
C SER A 744 -34.16 -4.64 -3.75
N TYR A 745 -32.90 -4.97 -3.43
CA TYR A 745 -32.34 -6.31 -3.59
C TYR A 745 -33.16 -7.36 -2.81
N GLU A 746 -33.53 -8.46 -3.43
CA GLU A 746 -34.44 -9.49 -2.91
C GLU A 746 -35.89 -9.00 -2.68
N SER A 747 -36.29 -7.87 -3.27
CA SER A 747 -37.69 -7.46 -3.23
C SER A 747 -38.59 -8.48 -3.95
N PRO A 748 -39.76 -8.85 -3.38
CA PRO A 748 -40.76 -9.68 -4.06
C PRO A 748 -41.57 -8.91 -5.09
N ASN A 749 -41.41 -7.58 -5.16
CA ASN A 749 -42.21 -6.72 -6.05
C ASN A 749 -41.62 -6.72 -7.47
N THR A 750 -42.47 -6.57 -8.46
CA THR A 750 -42.06 -6.35 -9.85
C THR A 750 -41.67 -4.90 -10.13
N SER A 751 -42.07 -3.97 -9.26
CA SER A 751 -41.75 -2.56 -9.30
C SER A 751 -41.67 -2.04 -7.87
N ASP A 752 -40.60 -1.27 -7.60
CA ASP A 752 -40.39 -0.61 -6.33
C ASP A 752 -40.34 0.90 -6.49
N TRP A 753 -40.61 1.62 -5.41
CA TRP A 753 -40.54 3.09 -5.38
C TRP A 753 -39.60 3.56 -4.25
N LEU A 754 -39.02 4.74 -4.49
CA LEU A 754 -38.29 5.54 -3.51
C LEU A 754 -38.95 6.92 -3.49
N GLU A 755 -39.43 7.34 -2.32
CA GLU A 755 -40.12 8.61 -2.09
C GLU A 755 -39.22 9.57 -1.31
N VAL A 756 -39.29 10.85 -1.63
CA VAL A 756 -38.70 11.95 -0.85
C VAL A 756 -39.82 12.90 -0.43
N ASP A 757 -40.16 12.91 0.87
CA ASP A 757 -41.09 13.86 1.47
C ASP A 757 -40.33 15.11 1.90
N PHE A 758 -40.74 16.26 1.33
CA PHE A 758 -40.09 17.55 1.59
C PHE A 758 -40.63 18.26 2.85
N GLY A 759 -41.64 17.70 3.53
CA GLY A 759 -42.29 18.34 4.67
C GLY A 759 -43.18 19.52 4.29
N GLY A 760 -43.44 19.76 3.02
CA GLY A 760 -44.25 20.84 2.46
C GLY A 760 -43.99 21.04 0.97
N LYS A 761 -44.91 21.76 0.31
CA LYS A 761 -44.89 21.94 -1.14
C LYS A 761 -43.55 22.54 -1.62
N LYS A 762 -42.93 21.87 -2.60
CA LYS A 762 -41.73 22.34 -3.30
C LYS A 762 -41.94 22.34 -4.80
N ARG A 763 -41.20 23.19 -5.49
CA ARG A 763 -41.22 23.25 -6.95
C ARG A 763 -40.01 22.49 -7.50
N VAL A 764 -40.24 21.38 -8.20
CA VAL A 764 -39.23 20.49 -8.73
C VAL A 764 -39.33 20.44 -10.25
N GLY A 765 -38.22 20.57 -10.98
CA GLY A 765 -38.17 20.46 -12.44
C GLY A 765 -37.05 19.54 -12.94
N ARG A 766 -36.25 18.99 -12.02
CA ARG A 766 -35.16 18.07 -12.36
C ARG A 766 -34.86 17.14 -11.20
N VAL A 767 -34.63 15.87 -11.50
CA VAL A 767 -34.17 14.83 -10.57
C VAL A 767 -32.89 14.22 -11.09
N LEU A 768 -31.87 14.09 -10.24
CA LEU A 768 -30.62 13.38 -10.53
C LEU A 768 -30.60 12.10 -9.72
N LEU A 769 -30.55 10.96 -10.40
CA LEU A 769 -30.41 9.63 -9.81
C LEU A 769 -28.97 9.13 -9.98
N HIS A 770 -28.31 8.90 -8.88
CA HIS A 770 -26.98 8.28 -8.85
C HIS A 770 -27.18 6.76 -8.73
N ILE A 771 -27.33 6.08 -9.86
CA ILE A 771 -27.69 4.65 -9.91
C ILE A 771 -26.47 3.80 -9.62
N PHE A 772 -26.55 2.97 -8.57
CA PHE A 772 -25.52 1.97 -8.24
C PHE A 772 -25.80 0.69 -9.06
N SER A 773 -24.73 0.06 -9.56
CA SER A 773 -24.75 -1.26 -10.18
C SER A 773 -23.48 -2.00 -9.80
N ASP A 774 -23.60 -3.22 -9.26
CA ASP A 774 -22.46 -4.09 -8.93
C ASP A 774 -22.18 -5.14 -10.04
N GLY A 775 -22.94 -5.07 -11.15
CA GLY A 775 -22.90 -6.05 -12.23
C GLY A 775 -23.46 -7.42 -11.87
N GLY A 776 -23.87 -7.61 -10.61
CA GLY A 776 -24.42 -8.85 -10.06
C GLY A 776 -25.89 -8.76 -9.68
N GLY A 777 -26.17 -8.86 -8.39
CA GLY A 777 -27.53 -8.87 -7.85
C GLY A 777 -28.22 -7.50 -7.80
N VAL A 778 -27.46 -6.42 -7.73
CA VAL A 778 -27.96 -5.04 -7.76
C VAL A 778 -27.59 -4.41 -9.09
N ARG A 779 -28.60 -4.03 -9.87
CA ARG A 779 -28.43 -3.47 -11.21
C ARG A 779 -29.29 -2.24 -11.43
N GLU A 780 -29.02 -1.52 -12.50
CA GLU A 780 -29.87 -0.45 -13.01
C GLU A 780 -31.27 -0.99 -13.33
N PRO A 781 -32.35 -0.21 -13.02
CA PRO A 781 -33.70 -0.60 -13.38
C PRO A 781 -33.88 -0.58 -14.91
N LYS A 782 -34.84 -1.34 -15.44
CA LYS A 782 -35.20 -1.31 -16.87
C LYS A 782 -35.69 0.07 -17.30
N SER A 783 -36.45 0.72 -16.42
CA SER A 783 -36.97 2.08 -16.62
C SER A 783 -37.33 2.68 -15.27
N TYR A 784 -37.49 3.99 -15.23
CA TYR A 784 -38.09 4.70 -14.09
C TYR A 784 -39.01 5.85 -14.57
N VAL A 785 -39.95 6.22 -13.76
CA VAL A 785 -40.80 7.37 -13.94
C VAL A 785 -40.73 8.24 -12.67
N VAL A 786 -40.71 9.56 -12.84
CA VAL A 786 -40.83 10.49 -11.71
C VAL A 786 -42.30 10.85 -11.54
N GLU A 787 -42.77 10.73 -10.30
CA GLU A 787 -44.13 11.13 -9.93
C GLU A 787 -44.12 12.26 -8.89
N GLY A 788 -45.06 13.15 -8.96
CA GLY A 788 -45.29 14.21 -7.98
C GLY A 788 -46.56 13.98 -7.19
N TRP A 789 -46.56 14.23 -5.90
CA TRP A 789 -47.73 14.17 -5.04
C TRP A 789 -48.62 15.40 -5.27
N THR A 790 -49.88 15.17 -5.64
CA THR A 790 -50.86 16.26 -5.91
C THR A 790 -51.56 16.78 -4.66
N GLY A 791 -51.36 16.17 -3.52
CA GLY A 791 -52.11 16.36 -2.28
C GLY A 791 -53.07 15.22 -1.98
N SER A 792 -53.39 14.38 -3.02
CA SER A 792 -54.34 13.26 -2.89
C SER A 792 -53.81 11.99 -3.58
N GLU A 793 -53.01 12.10 -4.60
CA GLU A 793 -52.52 10.97 -5.40
C GLU A 793 -51.15 11.27 -6.01
N TRP A 794 -50.41 10.23 -6.35
CA TRP A 794 -49.21 10.30 -7.13
C TRP A 794 -49.49 10.36 -8.63
N LYS A 795 -48.89 11.29 -9.34
CA LYS A 795 -49.03 11.46 -10.80
C LYS A 795 -47.70 11.60 -11.48
N ALA A 796 -47.52 10.90 -12.59
CA ALA A 796 -46.34 11.08 -13.43
C ALA A 796 -46.18 12.53 -13.85
N VAL A 797 -44.96 13.07 -13.76
CA VAL A 797 -44.66 14.45 -14.16
C VAL A 797 -44.79 14.58 -15.68
N PRO A 798 -45.40 15.66 -16.19
CA PRO A 798 -45.62 15.83 -17.61
C PRO A 798 -44.29 16.12 -18.35
N GLY A 799 -44.13 15.57 -19.55
CA GLY A 799 -42.97 15.90 -20.42
C GLY A 799 -41.61 15.51 -19.88
N GLN A 800 -41.53 14.44 -19.07
CA GLN A 800 -40.28 13.90 -18.59
C GLN A 800 -39.36 13.45 -19.76
N THR A 801 -38.14 13.90 -19.75
CA THR A 801 -37.05 13.42 -20.62
C THR A 801 -35.89 12.91 -19.75
N ASN A 802 -35.29 11.79 -20.15
CA ASN A 802 -34.20 11.16 -19.41
C ASN A 802 -32.88 11.25 -20.20
N ASP A 803 -31.81 11.56 -19.48
CA ASP A 803 -30.43 11.53 -19.98
C ASP A 803 -29.54 10.78 -18.96
N PRO A 804 -29.00 9.60 -19.32
CA PRO A 804 -29.20 8.86 -20.58
C PRO A 804 -30.65 8.37 -20.76
N ALA A 805 -31.06 8.14 -22.00
CA ALA A 805 -32.43 7.72 -22.34
C ALA A 805 -32.84 6.39 -21.71
N LYS A 806 -31.87 5.50 -21.45
CA LYS A 806 -32.03 4.26 -20.68
C LYS A 806 -31.23 4.38 -19.38
N PRO A 807 -31.79 3.92 -18.24
CA PRO A 807 -31.06 3.91 -16.98
C PRO A 807 -29.71 3.23 -17.12
N THR A 808 -28.68 3.86 -16.60
CA THR A 808 -27.29 3.35 -16.68
C THR A 808 -26.70 3.34 -15.28
N GLY A 809 -26.12 2.22 -14.90
CA GLY A 809 -25.42 2.06 -13.61
C GLY A 809 -24.11 2.82 -13.53
N SER A 810 -23.68 3.13 -12.32
CA SER A 810 -22.41 3.79 -11.98
C SER A 810 -22.21 5.16 -12.64
N MET A 811 -23.32 5.86 -12.92
CA MET A 811 -23.31 7.24 -13.42
C MET A 811 -24.56 8.01 -12.99
N ILE A 812 -24.56 9.31 -13.28
CA ILE A 812 -25.72 10.20 -13.05
C ILE A 812 -26.74 9.99 -14.16
N ASN A 813 -27.99 9.73 -13.76
CA ASN A 813 -29.15 9.69 -14.65
C ASN A 813 -30.04 10.89 -14.33
N THR A 814 -30.28 11.75 -15.30
CA THR A 814 -31.02 12.99 -15.11
C THR A 814 -32.43 12.89 -15.72
N ALA A 815 -33.45 13.09 -14.93
CA ALA A 815 -34.82 13.33 -15.41
C ALA A 815 -35.11 14.83 -15.40
N THR A 816 -35.51 15.38 -16.53
CA THR A 816 -35.91 16.80 -16.67
C THR A 816 -37.36 16.90 -17.14
N PHE A 817 -38.10 17.80 -16.56
CA PHE A 817 -39.50 18.03 -16.86
C PHE A 817 -39.92 19.48 -16.55
N PRO A 818 -41.04 20.01 -17.11
CA PRO A 818 -41.57 21.29 -16.69
C PRO A 818 -41.79 21.31 -15.17
N PRO A 819 -41.36 22.37 -14.47
CA PRO A 819 -41.44 22.40 -13.00
C PRO A 819 -42.82 22.16 -12.45
N VAL A 820 -42.99 21.12 -11.65
CA VAL A 820 -44.25 20.80 -10.93
C VAL A 820 -44.15 21.16 -9.46
N SER A 821 -45.30 21.46 -8.83
CA SER A 821 -45.39 21.71 -7.39
C SER A 821 -45.88 20.42 -6.72
N THR A 822 -45.06 19.82 -5.93
CA THR A 822 -45.31 18.55 -5.24
C THR A 822 -45.02 18.69 -3.74
#